data_6129c8b6a5a8ac24a87e5e458bb0bd9c
#
_entry.id   6129c8b6a5a8ac24a87e5e458bb0bd9c
#
_cell.length_a   1.000
_cell.length_b   1.000
_cell.length_c   1.000
_cell.angle_alpha   90.00
_cell.angle_beta   90.00
_cell.angle_gamma   90.00
#
_symmetry.space_group_name_H-M   'P 1'
#
loop_
_entity.id
_entity.type
_entity.pdbx_description
1 polymer ?
#
loop_
_entity_poly.entity_id
_entity_poly.type
_entity_poly.pdbx_seq_one_letter_code
_entity_poly.pdbx_strand_id
1 'polypeptide(L)'
;MTNRSIVHQVTRRYMHSQIGRTRISFIGIVLMVTLMTCVFVGKDTVLAYFTEITETHYGKWHMAVYDITESQLAQIQALSGVKETAVSQNLHYTAFPQSGDELHPYLNLRTYSDKAFDWMNIQVVEGRLPVQEDEVVISYAAIEDGAQVAIGDTIQADCFRRYIENFGVQDTIFPFLSFSLSSGERKEAPADLGFFPEGDPFYEGHREIHEETGVYHTYTVTGFIEAPSYENRGSAAYTAIGWMGEEPIDGNVNCSIRMDTSQVQEYLNRELAEIVPAEQIEVNNPVLAFDASSSDDTINFLAVAGQIFFLLLISLVSIILMYNLFQLSFAERCRYLGMLSSVGATARQKRSSVYDEAMCLLLPALPIGALLGLGIVYGGVGLLAPLAGRMMGVEHAVHAVPVRLRITVWSVLLTIGFAVVTVLLSSLLPAVRISKTGAIEGIRGNVESSVRKQSRHRLSERWIGWFGAEGMLAAGFLTNQKKKSRGIVRALTMFFIVLSVTMYGGQAVSQMVSYKLRDTSQMGIMGEDDWEYMLTASGHIETVEAIAEELSQMEGISRLQVSYEGLWIGETEEKVFSQEYWDTFYQVLSQYYPEGLSKQEFETEYVSNHLNLVNMISVDTERFRQMLESVQGDLDVWDDPGTIPCIVFQTGEFSTDSYRVWGRQPSSYQFLEISRMTDLDMGEELPFTISVPEEIAEDGSVQMPLTIAGFGTNETLGKWLELHRDDFWVITTNEIARKINAVRGGGLDITVCFQAEEENTQVQAKLQQLNRLQEQDSGIYFASKETYLPETIPAVLSGMFGLVMKGFIGISSVICFLNLYNSVGGLMLERRKEFATLKSCGMTGRQLFRMCRYELYLIFFRSIVIAVPIILFLCKGMEQVMMGRFGHFTVRFPLALVLGMGLCAMVLTVCIAGICCRRNNKADHYETFL
;
A
#
# COMPACT_ATOMS: atom_id res chain seq x y z
N MET A 1 24.35 45.74 33.20
CA MET A 1 23.36 44.92 32.45
C MET A 1 23.50 45.23 30.97
N THR A 2 23.70 44.25 30.14
CA THR A 2 23.76 44.44 28.70
C THR A 2 22.37 44.79 28.16
N ASN A 3 22.26 45.65 27.13
CA ASN A 3 20.98 46.01 26.48
C ASN A 3 20.07 44.83 26.13
N ARG A 4 20.63 43.63 25.94
CA ARG A 4 19.92 42.36 25.65
C ARG A 4 19.20 41.81 26.89
N SER A 5 19.79 41.94 28.08
CA SER A 5 19.20 41.49 29.34
C SER A 5 17.94 42.28 29.71
N ILE A 6 17.91 43.59 29.42
CA ILE A 6 16.75 44.45 29.69
C ILE A 6 15.57 44.08 28.79
N VAL A 7 15.80 43.89 27.49
CA VAL A 7 14.74 43.46 26.52
C VAL A 7 14.13 42.12 26.94
N HIS A 8 14.97 41.17 27.34
CA HIS A 8 14.52 39.85 27.81
C HIS A 8 13.66 39.94 29.08
N GLN A 9 14.09 40.73 30.09
CA GLN A 9 13.31 40.92 31.32
C GLN A 9 11.94 41.56 31.06
N VAL A 10 11.90 42.58 30.22
CA VAL A 10 10.66 43.29 29.87
C VAL A 10 9.73 42.39 29.08
N THR A 11 10.25 41.55 28.14
CA THR A 11 9.47 40.57 27.41
C THR A 11 8.86 39.50 28.33
N ARG A 12 9.63 39.00 29.29
CA ARG A 12 9.16 37.99 30.25
C ARG A 12 8.06 38.54 31.16
N ARG A 13 8.18 39.80 31.66
CA ARG A 13 7.13 40.49 32.45
C ARG A 13 5.86 40.70 31.61
N TYR A 14 5.99 41.06 30.34
CA TYR A 14 4.87 41.19 29.43
C TYR A 14 4.14 39.84 29.21
N MET A 15 4.87 38.75 29.02
CA MET A 15 4.29 37.41 28.91
C MET A 15 3.49 37.04 30.17
N HIS A 16 3.99 37.33 31.34
CA HIS A 16 3.30 37.13 32.62
C HIS A 16 2.03 37.96 32.75
N SER A 17 1.99 39.19 32.25
CA SER A 17 0.79 40.02 32.28
C SER A 17 -0.33 39.53 31.37
N GLN A 18 0.01 38.72 30.36
CA GLN A 18 -0.90 38.19 29.35
C GLN A 18 -0.98 36.65 29.41
N ILE A 19 -1.20 36.07 30.62
CA ILE A 19 -1.13 34.61 30.88
C ILE A 19 -2.03 33.81 29.95
N GLY A 20 -3.29 34.24 29.75
CA GLY A 20 -4.27 33.49 28.95
C GLY A 20 -3.80 33.29 27.49
N ARG A 21 -3.22 34.30 26.91
CA ARG A 21 -2.69 34.29 25.55
C ARG A 21 -1.37 33.51 25.44
N THR A 22 -0.48 33.73 26.40
CA THR A 22 0.79 33.00 26.51
C THR A 22 0.54 31.48 26.57
N ARG A 23 -0.47 31.02 27.33
CA ARG A 23 -0.88 29.60 27.39
C ARG A 23 -1.34 29.08 26.04
N ILE A 24 -2.16 29.82 25.29
CA ILE A 24 -2.66 29.38 23.97
C ILE A 24 -1.49 29.24 22.98
N SER A 25 -0.58 30.24 22.97
CA SER A 25 0.63 30.15 22.11
C SER A 25 1.55 29.03 22.52
N PHE A 26 1.71 28.78 23.82
CA PHE A 26 2.48 27.67 24.36
C PHE A 26 1.90 26.32 23.93
N ILE A 27 0.58 26.10 24.11
CA ILE A 27 -0.09 24.89 23.66
C ILE A 27 0.08 24.67 22.16
N GLY A 28 -0.03 25.72 21.35
CA GLY A 28 0.21 25.62 19.90
C GLY A 28 1.63 25.18 19.54
N ILE A 29 2.65 25.68 20.28
CA ILE A 29 4.04 25.25 20.08
C ILE A 29 4.23 23.80 20.55
N VAL A 30 3.65 23.41 21.69
CA VAL A 30 3.69 22.03 22.19
C VAL A 30 3.10 21.09 21.15
N LEU A 31 1.92 21.37 20.62
CA LEU A 31 1.27 20.56 19.59
C LEU A 31 2.09 20.48 18.29
N MET A 32 2.73 21.57 17.88
CA MET A 32 3.64 21.55 16.74
C MET A 32 4.83 20.63 16.99
N VAL A 33 5.47 20.72 18.16
CA VAL A 33 6.59 19.84 18.53
C VAL A 33 6.11 18.38 18.62
N THR A 34 4.94 18.13 19.21
CA THR A 34 4.29 16.81 19.25
C THR A 34 4.15 16.23 17.84
N LEU A 35 3.60 17.02 16.91
CA LEU A 35 3.46 16.60 15.51
C LEU A 35 4.80 16.27 14.86
N MET A 36 5.81 17.14 15.05
CA MET A 36 7.15 16.89 14.50
C MET A 36 7.78 15.63 15.06
N THR A 37 7.60 15.38 16.37
CA THR A 37 8.06 14.15 17.01
C THR A 37 7.32 12.93 16.45
N CYS A 38 5.99 13.01 16.31
CA CYS A 38 5.20 11.93 15.70
C CYS A 38 5.69 11.60 14.27
N VAL A 39 6.13 12.61 13.52
CA VAL A 39 6.60 12.40 12.15
C VAL A 39 7.99 11.79 12.10
N PHE A 40 8.97 12.44 12.75
CA PHE A 40 10.35 11.98 12.64
C PHE A 40 10.62 10.70 13.43
N VAL A 41 10.21 10.65 14.69
CA VAL A 41 10.37 9.45 15.52
C VAL A 41 9.35 8.39 15.14
N GLY A 42 8.12 8.79 14.79
CA GLY A 42 7.08 7.88 14.33
C GLY A 42 7.49 7.16 13.05
N LYS A 43 8.05 7.88 12.07
CA LYS A 43 8.60 7.26 10.86
C LYS A 43 9.66 6.20 11.21
N ASP A 44 10.67 6.58 11.97
CA ASP A 44 11.76 5.66 12.33
C ASP A 44 11.25 4.44 13.11
N THR A 45 10.25 4.63 13.99
CA THR A 45 9.65 3.55 14.79
C THR A 45 8.79 2.63 13.94
N VAL A 46 7.96 3.18 13.05
CA VAL A 46 7.08 2.41 12.15
C VAL A 46 7.93 1.61 11.16
N LEU A 47 8.89 2.24 10.50
CA LEU A 47 9.79 1.54 9.57
C LEU A 47 10.56 0.42 10.27
N ALA A 48 11.13 0.71 11.46
CA ALA A 48 11.86 -0.31 12.21
C ALA A 48 10.96 -1.49 12.62
N TYR A 49 9.72 -1.21 13.01
CA TYR A 49 8.75 -2.25 13.36
C TYR A 49 8.43 -3.14 12.16
N PHE A 50 8.21 -2.55 10.99
CA PHE A 50 7.95 -3.30 9.77
C PHE A 50 9.17 -4.08 9.27
N THR A 51 10.35 -3.48 9.33
CA THR A 51 11.59 -4.20 9.02
C THR A 51 11.75 -5.41 9.95
N GLU A 52 11.50 -5.25 11.27
CA GLU A 52 11.61 -6.34 12.24
C GLU A 52 10.60 -7.48 11.97
N ILE A 53 9.35 -7.15 11.61
CA ILE A 53 8.34 -8.16 11.20
C ILE A 53 8.78 -8.86 9.90
N THR A 54 9.22 -8.09 8.91
CA THR A 54 9.62 -8.63 7.62
C THR A 54 10.89 -9.47 7.75
N GLU A 55 11.87 -9.05 8.57
CA GLU A 55 13.05 -9.84 8.91
C GLU A 55 12.67 -11.13 9.65
N THR A 56 11.59 -11.11 10.45
CA THR A 56 11.10 -12.30 11.17
C THR A 56 10.51 -13.33 10.19
N HIS A 57 9.85 -12.87 9.13
CA HIS A 57 9.21 -13.74 8.15
C HIS A 57 10.14 -14.17 7.02
N TYR A 58 10.91 -13.23 6.44
CA TYR A 58 11.77 -13.49 5.28
C TYR A 58 13.26 -13.68 5.64
N GLY A 59 13.61 -13.58 6.90
CA GLY A 59 15.01 -13.65 7.36
C GLY A 59 15.72 -12.29 7.38
N LYS A 60 16.82 -12.23 8.16
CA LYS A 60 17.59 -10.99 8.42
C LYS A 60 18.68 -10.72 7.37
N TRP A 61 18.61 -11.31 6.21
CA TRP A 61 19.56 -11.14 5.12
C TRP A 61 19.08 -10.13 4.09
N HIS A 62 20.01 -9.52 3.35
CA HIS A 62 19.71 -8.57 2.28
C HIS A 62 19.85 -9.18 0.89
N MET A 63 20.86 -10.02 0.70
CA MET A 63 21.08 -10.82 -0.52
C MET A 63 21.51 -12.22 -0.12
N ALA A 64 21.17 -13.19 -0.95
CA ALA A 64 21.65 -14.56 -0.84
C ALA A 64 22.30 -14.98 -2.17
N VAL A 65 23.34 -15.76 -2.08
CA VAL A 65 24.04 -16.33 -3.22
C VAL A 65 24.04 -17.83 -3.05
N TYR A 66 23.59 -18.54 -4.07
CA TYR A 66 23.39 -19.98 -4.02
C TYR A 66 24.44 -20.73 -4.83
N ASP A 67 24.71 -21.95 -4.39
CA ASP A 67 25.54 -22.96 -5.10
C ASP A 67 26.96 -22.45 -5.41
N ILE A 68 27.59 -21.80 -4.44
CA ILE A 68 28.94 -21.22 -4.57
C ILE A 68 30.03 -22.11 -3.98
N THR A 69 31.20 -22.06 -4.58
CA THR A 69 32.40 -22.73 -4.09
C THR A 69 32.98 -22.01 -2.88
N GLU A 70 33.78 -22.73 -2.07
CA GLU A 70 34.48 -22.16 -0.92
C GLU A 70 35.41 -20.97 -1.30
N SER A 71 36.00 -20.99 -2.50
CA SER A 71 36.81 -19.87 -3.02
C SER A 71 35.97 -18.62 -3.31
N GLN A 72 34.75 -18.78 -3.85
CA GLN A 72 33.82 -17.69 -4.07
C GLN A 72 33.27 -17.16 -2.74
N LEU A 73 32.97 -18.03 -1.78
CA LEU A 73 32.58 -17.63 -0.44
C LEU A 73 33.65 -16.74 0.23
N ALA A 74 34.92 -17.13 0.15
CA ALA A 74 36.02 -16.33 0.68
C ALA A 74 36.15 -14.96 -0.02
N GLN A 75 35.92 -14.89 -1.33
CA GLN A 75 35.89 -13.63 -2.08
C GLN A 75 34.72 -12.72 -1.64
N ILE A 76 33.51 -13.28 -1.49
CA ILE A 76 32.33 -12.54 -1.01
C ILE A 76 32.56 -11.98 0.39
N GLN A 77 33.11 -12.79 1.30
CA GLN A 77 33.42 -12.36 2.66
C GLN A 77 34.49 -11.25 2.74
N ALA A 78 35.39 -11.18 1.75
CA ALA A 78 36.40 -10.16 1.66
C ALA A 78 35.90 -8.81 1.07
N LEU A 79 34.68 -8.75 0.52
CA LEU A 79 34.09 -7.52 -0.02
C LEU A 79 33.89 -6.47 1.08
N SER A 80 34.31 -5.24 0.80
CA SER A 80 34.34 -4.16 1.81
C SER A 80 32.97 -3.73 2.33
N GLY A 81 31.88 -3.99 1.57
CA GLY A 81 30.51 -3.66 1.95
C GLY A 81 29.79 -4.75 2.74
N VAL A 82 30.32 -5.95 2.75
CA VAL A 82 29.75 -7.07 3.49
C VAL A 82 30.06 -6.90 4.98
N LYS A 83 29.01 -6.79 5.78
CA LYS A 83 29.15 -6.65 7.24
C LYS A 83 29.25 -8.02 7.91
N GLU A 84 28.38 -8.91 7.51
CA GLU A 84 28.28 -10.25 8.07
C GLU A 84 27.74 -11.20 6.99
N THR A 85 28.09 -12.47 7.13
CA THR A 85 27.58 -13.57 6.31
C THR A 85 27.07 -14.71 7.19
N ALA A 86 26.05 -15.40 6.69
CA ALA A 86 25.57 -16.65 7.24
C ALA A 86 25.63 -17.71 6.15
N VAL A 87 26.14 -18.90 6.48
CA VAL A 87 26.36 -19.97 5.52
C VAL A 87 25.35 -21.09 5.76
N SER A 88 24.83 -21.65 4.69
CA SER A 88 23.97 -22.83 4.71
C SER A 88 24.34 -23.73 3.54
N GLN A 89 23.96 -24.98 3.59
CA GLN A 89 24.16 -25.94 2.51
C GLN A 89 22.87 -26.71 2.24
N ASN A 90 22.56 -26.91 0.98
CA ASN A 90 21.46 -27.77 0.55
C ASN A 90 22.00 -29.16 0.25
N LEU A 91 21.56 -30.14 1.01
CA LEU A 91 21.90 -31.56 0.78
C LEU A 91 20.87 -32.26 -0.11
N HIS A 92 19.92 -31.52 -0.66
CA HIS A 92 18.84 -31.93 -1.51
C HIS A 92 17.80 -32.82 -0.81
N TYR A 93 17.32 -33.86 -1.44
CA TYR A 93 16.16 -34.61 -0.97
C TYR A 93 16.59 -35.98 -0.42
N THR A 94 15.87 -36.45 0.56
CA THR A 94 15.94 -37.84 1.01
C THR A 94 14.55 -38.41 1.17
N ALA A 95 14.40 -39.73 0.96
CA ALA A 95 13.12 -40.39 1.17
C ALA A 95 12.66 -40.30 2.63
N PHE A 96 11.37 -40.07 2.82
CA PHE A 96 10.74 -39.99 4.12
C PHE A 96 9.61 -41.03 4.28
N PRO A 97 9.96 -42.32 4.54
CA PRO A 97 8.97 -43.39 4.66
C PRO A 97 7.99 -43.18 5.81
N GLN A 98 8.33 -42.34 6.79
CA GLN A 98 7.49 -42.01 7.94
C GLN A 98 6.47 -40.94 7.63
N SER A 99 6.48 -40.35 6.42
CA SER A 99 5.48 -39.39 5.99
C SER A 99 4.06 -39.99 6.10
N GLY A 100 3.13 -39.22 6.59
CA GLY A 100 1.71 -39.55 6.61
C GLY A 100 0.98 -39.20 5.29
N ASP A 101 1.64 -38.47 4.41
CA ASP A 101 1.11 -37.91 3.17
C ASP A 101 1.85 -38.49 1.96
N GLU A 102 1.07 -39.07 1.02
CA GLU A 102 1.60 -39.64 -0.22
C GLU A 102 2.16 -38.57 -1.17
N LEU A 103 1.71 -37.32 -1.04
CA LEU A 103 2.17 -36.21 -1.88
C LEU A 103 3.48 -35.59 -1.38
N HIS A 104 3.87 -35.89 -0.13
CA HIS A 104 5.11 -35.40 0.49
C HIS A 104 6.03 -36.57 0.90
N PRO A 105 6.49 -37.40 -0.05
CA PRO A 105 7.29 -38.57 0.28
C PRO A 105 8.75 -38.26 0.66
N TYR A 106 9.18 -37.03 0.66
CA TYR A 106 10.56 -36.63 0.86
C TYR A 106 10.77 -35.65 2.04
N LEU A 107 12.03 -35.56 2.50
CA LEU A 107 12.56 -34.44 3.26
C LEU A 107 13.55 -33.66 2.41
N ASN A 108 13.42 -32.33 2.37
CA ASN A 108 14.43 -31.43 1.83
C ASN A 108 15.43 -31.10 2.95
N LEU A 109 16.59 -31.73 2.88
CA LEU A 109 17.60 -31.66 3.92
C LEU A 109 18.56 -30.50 3.69
N ARG A 110 18.70 -29.65 4.69
CA ARG A 110 19.63 -28.50 4.70
C ARG A 110 20.47 -28.53 5.94
N THR A 111 21.66 -27.92 5.89
CA THR A 111 22.48 -27.69 7.09
C THR A 111 22.72 -26.19 7.25
N TYR A 112 22.63 -25.72 8.50
CA TYR A 112 22.74 -24.30 8.83
C TYR A 112 23.89 -24.07 9.80
N SER A 113 24.68 -23.01 9.58
CA SER A 113 25.59 -22.46 10.57
C SER A 113 24.79 -21.77 11.70
N ASP A 114 25.41 -21.55 12.87
CA ASP A 114 24.76 -20.88 14.01
C ASP A 114 24.10 -19.53 13.61
N LYS A 115 24.79 -18.77 12.77
CA LYS A 115 24.24 -17.50 12.25
C LYS A 115 23.03 -17.70 11.32
N ALA A 116 23.03 -18.76 10.51
CA ALA A 116 21.93 -19.04 9.62
C ALA A 116 20.65 -19.37 10.39
N PHE A 117 20.74 -20.11 11.49
CA PHE A 117 19.61 -20.36 12.39
C PHE A 117 19.02 -19.06 12.96
N ASP A 118 19.86 -18.11 13.41
CA ASP A 118 19.39 -16.82 13.91
C ASP A 118 18.80 -15.94 12.79
N TRP A 119 19.41 -15.95 11.60
CA TRP A 119 18.99 -15.09 10.51
C TRP A 119 17.71 -15.57 9.83
N MET A 120 17.53 -16.86 9.69
CA MET A 120 16.31 -17.45 9.11
C MET A 120 15.18 -17.56 10.13
N ASN A 121 15.43 -17.14 11.38
CA ASN A 121 14.45 -17.09 12.46
C ASN A 121 13.71 -18.43 12.67
N ILE A 122 14.46 -19.54 12.66
CA ILE A 122 13.90 -20.88 12.81
C ILE A 122 13.30 -21.03 14.22
N GLN A 123 11.97 -21.20 14.27
CA GLN A 123 11.21 -21.32 15.51
C GLN A 123 11.03 -22.78 15.90
N VAL A 124 11.39 -23.13 17.14
CA VAL A 124 11.18 -24.48 17.66
C VAL A 124 9.77 -24.59 18.25
N VAL A 125 8.98 -25.53 17.75
CA VAL A 125 7.67 -25.88 18.30
C VAL A 125 7.81 -26.86 19.44
N GLU A 126 8.65 -27.91 19.26
CA GLU A 126 8.89 -28.93 20.26
C GLU A 126 10.36 -29.39 20.22
N GLY A 127 10.98 -29.67 21.38
CA GLY A 127 12.37 -30.10 21.45
C GLY A 127 13.36 -28.96 21.44
N ARG A 128 14.45 -29.06 20.68
CA ARG A 128 15.53 -28.09 20.59
C ARG A 128 16.17 -28.05 19.18
N LEU A 129 16.84 -26.96 18.84
CA LEU A 129 17.69 -26.90 17.65
C LEU A 129 18.88 -27.87 17.71
N PRO A 130 19.36 -28.34 16.55
CA PRO A 130 20.53 -29.21 16.46
C PRO A 130 21.80 -28.43 16.85
N VAL A 131 22.69 -29.10 17.55
CA VAL A 131 24.01 -28.55 17.98
C VAL A 131 25.17 -29.51 17.64
N GLN A 132 24.85 -30.63 17.01
CA GLN A 132 25.81 -31.64 16.54
C GLN A 132 25.48 -32.00 15.08
N GLU A 133 26.48 -32.47 14.34
CA GLU A 133 26.37 -32.78 12.91
C GLU A 133 25.41 -33.93 12.60
N ASP A 134 25.15 -34.79 13.59
CA ASP A 134 24.23 -35.92 13.50
C ASP A 134 22.82 -35.61 14.04
N GLU A 135 22.51 -34.33 14.29
CA GLU A 135 21.22 -33.89 14.78
C GLU A 135 20.42 -33.13 13.69
N VAL A 136 19.11 -33.31 13.70
CA VAL A 136 18.20 -32.65 12.75
C VAL A 136 16.90 -32.21 13.43
N VAL A 137 16.32 -31.13 12.96
CA VAL A 137 14.94 -30.72 13.24
C VAL A 137 14.13 -30.81 11.97
N ILE A 138 12.84 -31.13 12.10
CA ILE A 138 11.91 -31.34 10.97
C ILE A 138 10.76 -30.34 11.09
N SER A 139 10.22 -29.91 9.96
CA SER A 139 9.01 -29.10 9.90
C SER A 139 7.85 -29.77 10.63
N TYR A 140 7.17 -29.02 11.49
CA TYR A 140 5.99 -29.49 12.23
C TYR A 140 4.81 -29.79 11.30
N ALA A 141 4.79 -29.25 10.10
CA ALA A 141 3.80 -29.57 9.08
C ALA A 141 3.76 -31.09 8.79
N ALA A 142 4.91 -31.78 8.80
CA ALA A 142 4.96 -33.22 8.66
C ALA A 142 4.15 -33.96 9.75
N ILE A 143 4.17 -33.44 10.99
CA ILE A 143 3.42 -34.03 12.12
C ILE A 143 1.92 -33.73 11.98
N GLU A 144 1.56 -32.53 11.51
CA GLU A 144 0.18 -32.14 11.23
C GLU A 144 -0.45 -33.03 10.15
N ASP A 145 0.34 -33.39 9.12
CA ASP A 145 -0.07 -34.27 8.02
C ASP A 145 0.06 -35.78 8.36
N GLY A 146 0.39 -36.08 9.61
CA GLY A 146 0.30 -37.44 10.14
C GLY A 146 1.59 -38.26 10.10
N ALA A 147 2.74 -37.63 9.89
CA ALA A 147 4.02 -38.33 9.92
C ALA A 147 4.28 -39.02 11.27
N GLN A 148 4.79 -40.26 11.20
CA GLN A 148 5.07 -41.09 12.37
C GLN A 148 6.54 -40.99 12.75
N VAL A 149 6.95 -39.84 13.28
CA VAL A 149 8.31 -39.58 13.74
C VAL A 149 8.27 -38.87 15.09
N ALA A 150 9.18 -39.22 16.00
CA ALA A 150 9.28 -38.66 17.34
C ALA A 150 10.68 -38.13 17.62
N ILE A 151 10.80 -37.24 18.61
CA ILE A 151 12.11 -36.77 19.09
C ILE A 151 12.90 -37.96 19.64
N GLY A 152 14.13 -38.14 19.17
CA GLY A 152 15.01 -39.25 19.46
C GLY A 152 15.02 -40.36 18.39
N ASP A 153 14.12 -40.29 17.42
CA ASP A 153 14.15 -41.23 16.29
C ASP A 153 15.31 -40.91 15.35
N THR A 154 15.70 -41.91 14.56
CA THR A 154 16.82 -41.77 13.61
C THR A 154 16.30 -41.82 12.18
N ILE A 155 16.79 -40.91 11.35
CA ILE A 155 16.51 -40.84 9.93
C ILE A 155 17.80 -41.18 9.18
N GLN A 156 17.70 -42.14 8.28
CA GLN A 156 18.77 -42.46 7.35
C GLN A 156 18.59 -41.61 6.10
N ALA A 157 19.46 -40.63 5.93
CA ALA A 157 19.45 -39.73 4.77
C ALA A 157 20.35 -40.31 3.68
N ASP A 158 19.78 -40.73 2.61
CA ASP A 158 20.41 -41.05 1.34
C ASP A 158 19.99 -39.97 0.34
N CYS A 159 20.88 -38.99 0.14
CA CYS A 159 20.52 -37.75 -0.50
C CYS A 159 20.58 -37.88 -2.03
N PHE A 160 19.55 -37.33 -2.68
CA PHE A 160 19.43 -37.31 -4.15
C PHE A 160 18.92 -35.96 -4.64
N ARG A 161 19.20 -35.66 -5.91
CA ARG A 161 18.60 -34.57 -6.65
C ARG A 161 17.39 -35.06 -7.41
N ARG A 162 16.34 -34.28 -7.47
CA ARG A 162 15.13 -34.56 -8.26
C ARG A 162 15.28 -33.97 -9.65
N TYR A 163 15.04 -34.78 -10.67
CA TYR A 163 14.98 -34.33 -12.05
C TYR A 163 13.65 -34.76 -12.65
N ILE A 164 13.09 -33.91 -13.48
CA ILE A 164 11.94 -34.27 -14.29
C ILE A 164 12.42 -34.45 -15.72
N GLU A 165 12.06 -35.57 -16.31
CA GLU A 165 12.32 -35.91 -17.74
C GLU A 165 11.01 -35.88 -18.48
N ASN A 166 10.94 -35.13 -19.57
CA ASN A 166 9.83 -35.16 -20.51
C ASN A 166 10.17 -36.14 -21.63
N PHE A 167 9.52 -37.32 -21.63
CA PHE A 167 9.63 -38.31 -22.68
C PHE A 167 8.42 -38.25 -23.64
N GLY A 168 7.49 -37.33 -23.43
CA GLY A 168 6.39 -37.03 -24.35
C GLY A 168 6.84 -36.38 -25.63
N VAL A 169 5.93 -36.21 -26.57
CA VAL A 169 6.21 -35.62 -27.89
C VAL A 169 6.14 -34.07 -27.86
N GLN A 170 5.48 -33.51 -26.88
CA GLN A 170 5.24 -32.07 -26.77
C GLN A 170 6.08 -31.43 -25.67
N ASP A 171 6.40 -30.14 -25.86
CA ASP A 171 6.99 -29.31 -24.84
C ASP A 171 5.93 -29.04 -23.74
N THR A 172 6.34 -29.16 -22.50
CA THR A 172 5.44 -28.93 -21.36
C THR A 172 5.88 -27.70 -20.58
N ILE A 173 4.93 -26.84 -20.25
CA ILE A 173 5.14 -25.64 -19.46
C ILE A 173 4.36 -25.81 -18.15
N PHE A 174 5.04 -25.60 -17.03
CA PHE A 174 4.43 -25.51 -15.70
C PHE A 174 4.29 -24.02 -15.33
N PRO A 175 3.16 -23.40 -15.63
CA PRO A 175 3.02 -21.93 -15.64
C PRO A 175 3.27 -21.28 -14.29
N PHE A 176 2.84 -21.93 -13.19
CA PHE A 176 3.00 -21.40 -11.85
C PHE A 176 4.44 -21.45 -11.32
N LEU A 177 5.30 -22.28 -11.93
CA LEU A 177 6.66 -22.53 -11.48
C LEU A 177 7.71 -21.89 -12.38
N SER A 178 7.32 -21.19 -13.43
CA SER A 178 8.23 -20.72 -14.48
C SER A 178 9.15 -21.84 -14.98
N PHE A 179 8.66 -23.07 -14.99
CA PHE A 179 9.37 -24.29 -15.33
C PHE A 179 8.80 -24.88 -16.61
N SER A 180 9.67 -25.08 -17.57
CA SER A 180 9.30 -25.66 -18.86
C SER A 180 10.28 -26.75 -19.25
N LEU A 181 9.77 -27.81 -19.90
CA LEU A 181 10.52 -28.95 -20.36
C LEU A 181 10.20 -29.20 -21.83
N SER A 182 11.22 -29.13 -22.68
CA SER A 182 11.09 -29.54 -24.06
C SER A 182 11.02 -31.07 -24.19
N SER A 183 10.44 -31.55 -25.26
CA SER A 183 10.40 -33.01 -25.55
C SER A 183 11.80 -33.62 -25.54
N GLY A 184 11.99 -34.66 -24.73
CA GLY A 184 13.28 -35.32 -24.53
C GLY A 184 14.25 -34.57 -23.60
N GLU A 185 13.83 -33.48 -22.98
CA GLU A 185 14.65 -32.71 -22.05
C GLU A 185 14.54 -33.28 -20.61
N ARG A 186 15.64 -33.17 -19.88
CA ARG A 186 15.72 -33.46 -18.44
C ARG A 186 16.22 -32.21 -17.71
N LYS A 187 15.47 -31.74 -16.73
CA LYS A 187 15.84 -30.59 -15.88
C LYS A 187 15.69 -30.94 -14.41
N GLU A 188 16.52 -30.28 -13.55
CA GLU A 188 16.38 -30.35 -12.10
C GLU A 188 15.03 -29.75 -11.69
N ALA A 189 14.30 -30.47 -10.84
CA ALA A 189 12.99 -30.05 -10.36
C ALA A 189 13.13 -28.83 -9.45
N PRO A 190 12.38 -27.72 -9.66
CA PRO A 190 12.30 -26.62 -8.71
C PRO A 190 11.88 -27.10 -7.32
N ALA A 191 12.31 -26.39 -6.27
CA ALA A 191 12.01 -26.80 -4.89
C ALA A 191 10.52 -26.77 -4.52
N ASP A 192 9.74 -25.98 -5.22
CA ASP A 192 8.29 -25.81 -5.09
C ASP A 192 7.47 -26.74 -5.98
N LEU A 193 8.13 -27.56 -6.81
CA LEU A 193 7.45 -28.54 -7.64
C LEU A 193 6.98 -29.72 -6.79
N GLY A 194 5.69 -30.05 -6.90
CA GLY A 194 5.05 -31.17 -6.24
C GLY A 194 5.64 -32.53 -6.61
N PHE A 195 5.15 -33.57 -5.97
CA PHE A 195 5.49 -34.96 -6.28
C PHE A 195 4.82 -35.40 -7.59
N PHE A 196 5.50 -36.24 -8.36
CA PHE A 196 5.01 -36.84 -9.59
C PHE A 196 4.69 -38.30 -9.35
N PRO A 197 3.44 -38.66 -8.99
CA PRO A 197 3.04 -40.05 -8.81
C PRO A 197 3.11 -40.83 -10.15
N GLU A 198 3.69 -42.03 -10.13
CA GLU A 198 3.68 -42.86 -11.30
C GLU A 198 2.25 -43.25 -11.69
N GLY A 199 1.88 -43.01 -12.98
CA GLY A 199 0.56 -43.31 -13.52
C GLY A 199 -0.51 -42.24 -13.32
N ASP A 200 -0.16 -41.06 -12.82
CA ASP A 200 -1.08 -39.92 -12.78
C ASP A 200 -1.28 -39.37 -14.21
N PRO A 201 -2.52 -39.30 -14.72
CA PRO A 201 -2.80 -38.80 -16.07
C PRO A 201 -2.34 -37.34 -16.29
N PHE A 202 -2.26 -36.54 -15.24
CA PHE A 202 -1.80 -35.13 -15.31
C PHE A 202 -0.31 -35.04 -15.66
N TYR A 203 0.47 -36.07 -15.31
CA TYR A 203 1.91 -36.10 -15.56
C TYR A 203 2.28 -37.10 -16.66
N GLU A 204 1.32 -37.44 -17.52
CA GLU A 204 1.55 -38.39 -18.66
C GLU A 204 2.66 -37.82 -19.57
N GLY A 205 3.61 -38.63 -19.94
CA GLY A 205 4.81 -38.22 -20.68
C GLY A 205 5.94 -37.65 -19.83
N HIS A 206 5.78 -37.59 -18.52
CA HIS A 206 6.83 -37.12 -17.59
C HIS A 206 7.15 -38.19 -16.56
N ARG A 207 8.38 -38.21 -16.12
CA ARG A 207 8.79 -39.03 -14.99
C ARG A 207 9.80 -38.32 -14.10
N GLU A 208 9.71 -38.57 -12.81
CA GLU A 208 10.69 -38.14 -11.85
C GLU A 208 11.87 -39.12 -11.83
N ILE A 209 13.09 -38.57 -11.86
CA ILE A 209 14.34 -39.34 -11.81
C ILE A 209 15.16 -38.82 -10.62
N HIS A 210 15.67 -39.77 -9.83
CA HIS A 210 16.56 -39.47 -8.72
C HIS A 210 18.00 -39.66 -9.14
N GLU A 211 18.85 -38.69 -8.85
CA GLU A 211 20.29 -38.77 -9.05
C GLU A 211 20.98 -38.69 -7.68
N GLU A 212 21.59 -39.77 -7.24
CA GLU A 212 22.26 -39.85 -5.95
C GLU A 212 23.37 -38.80 -5.84
N THR A 213 23.42 -38.06 -4.75
CA THR A 213 24.47 -37.07 -4.47
C THR A 213 25.70 -37.71 -3.82
N GLY A 214 25.59 -38.95 -3.33
CA GLY A 214 26.61 -39.66 -2.60
C GLY A 214 26.75 -39.24 -1.12
N VAL A 215 25.81 -38.41 -0.65
CA VAL A 215 25.78 -38.02 0.77
C VAL A 215 24.90 -38.98 1.53
N TYR A 216 25.54 -39.75 2.40
CA TYR A 216 24.88 -40.71 3.30
C TYR A 216 25.13 -40.29 4.74
N HIS A 217 24.07 -39.97 5.45
CA HIS A 217 24.20 -39.59 6.87
C HIS A 217 23.01 -40.09 7.68
N THR A 218 23.26 -40.39 8.96
CA THR A 218 22.19 -40.75 9.90
C THR A 218 21.98 -39.64 10.89
N TYR A 219 20.80 -39.10 10.90
CA TYR A 219 20.41 -37.99 11.76
C TYR A 219 19.53 -38.46 12.92
N THR A 220 19.68 -37.86 14.09
CA THR A 220 18.76 -37.99 15.21
C THR A 220 17.84 -36.80 15.26
N VAL A 221 16.54 -36.99 15.32
CA VAL A 221 15.55 -35.91 15.43
C VAL A 221 15.61 -35.31 16.83
N THR A 222 15.93 -34.01 16.91
CA THR A 222 16.05 -33.30 18.20
C THR A 222 14.89 -32.38 18.49
N GLY A 223 14.07 -32.10 17.51
CA GLY A 223 12.88 -31.26 17.66
C GLY A 223 12.13 -31.07 16.37
N PHE A 224 11.03 -30.34 16.52
CA PHE A 224 10.19 -29.91 15.42
C PHE A 224 10.19 -28.39 15.38
N ILE A 225 10.21 -27.85 14.15
CA ILE A 225 10.24 -26.42 13.88
C ILE A 225 8.95 -25.98 13.19
N GLU A 226 8.53 -24.74 13.36
CA GLU A 226 7.49 -24.12 12.55
C GLU A 226 7.93 -24.18 11.08
N ALA A 227 6.99 -24.47 10.16
CA ALA A 227 7.30 -24.54 8.72
C ALA A 227 7.97 -23.23 8.28
N PRO A 228 9.23 -23.26 7.77
CA PRO A 228 9.89 -22.07 7.31
C PRO A 228 9.13 -21.39 6.17
N SER A 229 9.24 -20.07 6.05
CA SER A 229 8.51 -19.29 5.04
C SER A 229 8.79 -19.68 3.58
N TYR A 230 9.87 -20.39 3.32
CA TYR A 230 10.24 -20.94 2.02
C TYR A 230 9.72 -22.38 1.80
N GLU A 231 9.12 -23.00 2.80
CA GLU A 231 8.46 -24.31 2.66
C GLU A 231 7.08 -24.09 2.03
N ASN A 232 6.90 -24.62 0.82
CA ASN A 232 5.62 -24.53 0.11
C ASN A 232 4.84 -25.82 0.34
N ARG A 233 3.59 -25.74 0.75
CA ARG A 233 2.69 -26.92 0.90
C ARG A 233 2.47 -27.69 -0.41
N GLY A 234 2.68 -27.06 -1.56
CA GLY A 234 2.65 -27.72 -2.86
C GLY A 234 3.95 -28.44 -3.26
N SER A 235 5.02 -28.34 -2.44
CA SER A 235 6.29 -29.03 -2.71
C SER A 235 6.19 -30.52 -2.37
N ALA A 236 7.05 -31.35 -2.93
CA ALA A 236 7.09 -32.80 -2.65
C ALA A 236 7.79 -33.18 -1.32
N ALA A 237 8.21 -32.20 -0.53
CA ALA A 237 9.06 -32.46 0.63
C ALA A 237 8.81 -31.49 1.79
N TYR A 238 8.89 -32.01 3.02
CA TYR A 238 9.01 -31.22 4.22
C TYR A 238 10.44 -30.76 4.43
N THR A 239 10.64 -29.63 5.09
CA THR A 239 11.97 -29.13 5.42
C THR A 239 12.57 -29.86 6.62
N ALA A 240 13.83 -30.28 6.49
CA ALA A 240 14.63 -30.81 7.58
C ALA A 240 15.95 -30.02 7.67
N ILE A 241 16.31 -29.54 8.87
CA ILE A 241 17.48 -28.69 9.06
C ILE A 241 18.41 -29.31 10.08
N GLY A 242 19.67 -29.61 9.64
CA GLY A 242 20.76 -30.05 10.50
C GLY A 242 21.73 -28.91 10.85
N TRP A 243 22.66 -29.16 11.76
CA TRP A 243 23.72 -28.23 12.08
C TRP A 243 24.94 -28.47 11.19
N MET A 244 25.50 -27.39 10.64
CA MET A 244 26.62 -27.42 9.71
C MET A 244 27.94 -27.40 10.48
N GLY A 245 28.35 -28.01 11.35
CA GLY A 245 29.65 -28.02 11.95
C GLY A 245 30.63 -26.87 11.66
N GLU A 246 31.89 -27.05 11.83
CA GLU A 246 32.93 -26.07 11.48
C GLU A 246 33.27 -26.10 9.97
N GLU A 247 33.03 -27.23 9.28
CA GLU A 247 33.31 -27.41 7.85
C GLU A 247 32.03 -27.88 7.13
N PRO A 248 31.75 -27.36 5.92
CA PRO A 248 30.62 -27.85 5.13
C PRO A 248 30.86 -29.30 4.68
N ILE A 249 29.78 -30.07 4.60
CA ILE A 249 29.79 -31.41 4.02
C ILE A 249 30.04 -31.25 2.52
N ASP A 250 31.06 -31.89 1.97
CA ASP A 250 31.52 -31.81 0.56
C ASP A 250 30.53 -31.20 -0.45
N GLY A 251 30.93 -30.11 -1.13
CA GLY A 251 30.15 -29.47 -2.20
C GLY A 251 30.03 -27.95 -2.09
N ASN A 252 29.12 -27.38 -2.85
CA ASN A 252 28.83 -25.94 -2.87
C ASN A 252 27.99 -25.53 -1.67
N VAL A 253 28.10 -24.26 -1.27
CA VAL A 253 27.37 -23.67 -0.15
C VAL A 253 26.54 -22.49 -0.61
N ASN A 254 25.56 -22.12 0.21
CA ASN A 254 24.78 -20.91 0.05
C ASN A 254 25.26 -19.87 1.06
N CYS A 255 25.36 -18.61 0.63
CA CYS A 255 25.82 -17.52 1.47
C CYS A 255 24.75 -16.42 1.54
N SER A 256 24.17 -16.26 2.71
CA SER A 256 23.32 -15.11 3.00
C SER A 256 24.16 -13.93 3.47
N ILE A 257 23.93 -12.74 2.92
CA ILE A 257 24.78 -11.56 3.09
C ILE A 257 23.99 -10.45 3.75
N ARG A 258 24.58 -9.82 4.75
CA ARG A 258 24.10 -8.58 5.35
C ARG A 258 25.07 -7.44 5.09
N MET A 259 24.58 -6.35 4.54
CA MET A 259 25.39 -5.19 4.13
C MET A 259 24.72 -3.87 4.46
N ASP A 260 25.36 -2.76 4.10
CA ASP A 260 24.71 -1.45 4.16
C ASP A 260 23.66 -1.34 3.04
N THR A 261 22.39 -1.14 3.43
CA THR A 261 21.27 -1.11 2.47
C THR A 261 21.45 -0.07 1.36
N SER A 262 22.17 1.03 1.63
CA SER A 262 22.47 2.06 0.63
C SER A 262 23.39 1.61 -0.52
N GLN A 263 24.05 0.47 -0.37
CA GLN A 263 25.04 -0.05 -1.33
C GLN A 263 24.54 -1.29 -2.08
N VAL A 264 23.39 -1.84 -1.72
CA VAL A 264 22.87 -3.12 -2.27
C VAL A 264 22.88 -3.13 -3.79
N GLN A 265 22.37 -2.08 -4.43
CA GLN A 265 22.30 -1.99 -5.91
C GLN A 265 23.69 -1.91 -6.57
N GLU A 266 24.65 -1.23 -5.96
CA GLU A 266 26.01 -1.13 -6.48
C GLU A 266 26.70 -2.49 -6.41
N TYR A 267 26.53 -3.23 -5.31
CA TYR A 267 27.08 -4.56 -5.13
C TYR A 267 26.45 -5.60 -6.06
N LEU A 268 25.13 -5.54 -6.23
CA LEU A 268 24.40 -6.44 -7.12
C LEU A 268 24.89 -6.31 -8.57
N ASN A 269 25.03 -5.07 -9.05
CA ASN A 269 25.33 -4.81 -10.46
C ASN A 269 26.84 -4.86 -10.81
N ARG A 270 27.73 -4.86 -9.85
CA ARG A 270 29.18 -4.79 -10.07
C ARG A 270 29.95 -5.87 -9.37
N GLU A 271 30.00 -5.82 -8.04
CA GLU A 271 30.98 -6.62 -7.30
C GLU A 271 30.59 -8.09 -7.20
N LEU A 272 29.32 -8.40 -6.97
CA LEU A 272 28.84 -9.79 -6.92
C LEU A 272 28.73 -10.41 -8.31
N ALA A 273 28.32 -9.63 -9.32
CA ALA A 273 28.22 -10.10 -10.69
C ALA A 273 29.58 -10.50 -11.32
N GLU A 274 30.70 -10.00 -10.76
CA GLU A 274 32.04 -10.43 -11.18
C GLU A 274 32.45 -11.79 -10.56
N ILE A 275 31.83 -12.19 -9.44
CA ILE A 275 32.17 -13.41 -8.68
C ILE A 275 31.24 -14.57 -9.06
N VAL A 276 29.93 -14.28 -9.21
CA VAL A 276 28.88 -15.28 -9.45
C VAL A 276 27.92 -14.83 -10.54
N PRO A 277 27.32 -15.75 -11.32
CA PRO A 277 26.24 -15.44 -12.25
C PRO A 277 25.04 -14.80 -11.56
N ALA A 278 24.36 -13.90 -12.25
CA ALA A 278 23.19 -13.20 -11.71
C ALA A 278 22.04 -14.16 -11.31
N GLU A 279 21.96 -15.32 -11.97
CA GLU A 279 20.96 -16.38 -11.70
C GLU A 279 21.12 -17.01 -10.30
N GLN A 280 22.33 -16.96 -9.74
CA GLN A 280 22.61 -17.47 -8.40
C GLN A 280 22.43 -16.43 -7.28
N ILE A 281 21.99 -15.19 -7.63
CA ILE A 281 21.83 -14.09 -6.67
C ILE A 281 20.36 -13.82 -6.44
N GLU A 282 19.91 -13.95 -5.21
CA GLU A 282 18.58 -13.55 -4.76
C GLU A 282 18.65 -12.29 -3.90
N VAL A 283 17.70 -11.37 -4.10
CA VAL A 283 17.59 -10.12 -3.34
C VAL A 283 16.36 -10.18 -2.44
N ASN A 284 16.54 -9.96 -1.15
CA ASN A 284 15.43 -9.91 -0.19
C ASN A 284 14.67 -8.57 -0.31
N ASN A 285 13.93 -8.43 -1.40
CA ASN A 285 13.17 -7.22 -1.72
C ASN A 285 12.18 -6.80 -0.63
N PRO A 286 11.43 -7.72 0.04
CA PRO A 286 10.54 -7.35 1.12
C PRO A 286 11.24 -6.62 2.28
N VAL A 287 12.43 -7.06 2.66
CA VAL A 287 13.21 -6.43 3.72
C VAL A 287 13.79 -5.09 3.28
N LEU A 288 14.29 -5.01 2.04
CA LEU A 288 14.94 -3.82 1.48
C LEU A 288 13.96 -2.72 1.07
N ALA A 289 12.69 -3.05 0.83
CA ALA A 289 11.67 -2.09 0.38
C ALA A 289 11.47 -0.92 1.37
N PHE A 290 11.57 -1.18 2.67
CA PHE A 290 11.41 -0.14 3.70
C PHE A 290 12.57 0.86 3.77
N ASP A 291 13.76 0.43 3.35
CA ASP A 291 14.94 1.30 3.26
C ASP A 291 15.10 1.94 1.87
N ALA A 292 14.13 1.75 0.98
CA ALA A 292 14.16 2.20 -0.43
C ALA A 292 15.42 1.71 -1.18
N SER A 293 15.80 0.47 -0.94
CA SER A 293 17.00 -0.19 -1.48
C SER A 293 16.68 -1.52 -2.16
N SER A 294 15.40 -1.77 -2.44
CA SER A 294 14.89 -2.91 -3.21
C SER A 294 15.46 -2.92 -4.63
N SER A 295 15.47 -4.07 -5.28
CA SER A 295 15.80 -4.18 -6.70
C SER A 295 14.77 -3.48 -7.62
N ASP A 296 13.57 -3.19 -7.12
CA ASP A 296 12.52 -2.44 -7.84
C ASP A 296 12.64 -0.94 -7.60
N ASP A 297 13.09 -0.21 -8.62
CA ASP A 297 13.21 1.25 -8.62
C ASP A 297 11.89 1.96 -8.37
N THR A 298 10.77 1.34 -8.69
CA THR A 298 9.43 1.87 -8.50
C THR A 298 9.06 1.92 -7.02
N ILE A 299 9.33 0.84 -6.31
CA ILE A 299 9.14 0.75 -4.85
C ILE A 299 10.05 1.76 -4.15
N ASN A 300 11.31 1.84 -4.56
CA ASN A 300 12.27 2.80 -4.01
C ASN A 300 11.82 4.25 -4.22
N PHE A 301 11.39 4.58 -5.44
CA PHE A 301 10.86 5.92 -5.74
C PHE A 301 9.62 6.24 -4.87
N LEU A 302 8.71 5.30 -4.74
CA LEU A 302 7.49 5.49 -3.93
C LEU A 302 7.81 5.75 -2.47
N ALA A 303 8.71 4.96 -1.90
CA ALA A 303 9.16 5.11 -0.52
C ALA A 303 9.76 6.49 -0.27
N VAL A 304 10.68 6.95 -1.14
CA VAL A 304 11.33 8.25 -1.04
C VAL A 304 10.35 9.41 -1.32
N ALA A 305 9.58 9.32 -2.41
CA ALA A 305 8.63 10.36 -2.80
C ALA A 305 7.52 10.53 -1.75
N GLY A 306 7.01 9.44 -1.20
CA GLY A 306 6.05 9.44 -0.11
C GLY A 306 6.60 10.12 1.14
N GLN A 307 7.82 9.79 1.55
CA GLN A 307 8.47 10.42 2.70
C GLN A 307 8.62 11.94 2.50
N ILE A 308 9.11 12.37 1.34
CA ILE A 308 9.28 13.80 1.01
C ILE A 308 7.93 14.51 0.98
N PHE A 309 6.92 13.93 0.37
CA PHE A 309 5.57 14.47 0.31
C PHE A 309 5.00 14.74 1.71
N PHE A 310 5.05 13.75 2.61
CA PHE A 310 4.58 13.90 3.99
C PHE A 310 5.37 14.95 4.76
N LEU A 311 6.69 14.97 4.61
CA LEU A 311 7.54 15.95 5.26
C LEU A 311 7.17 17.40 4.86
N LEU A 312 6.99 17.63 3.56
CA LEU A 312 6.60 18.95 3.03
C LEU A 312 5.20 19.35 3.51
N LEU A 313 4.25 18.45 3.48
CA LEU A 313 2.87 18.68 3.88
C LEU A 313 2.78 19.05 5.36
N ILE A 314 3.46 18.33 6.22
CA ILE A 314 3.49 18.58 7.67
C ILE A 314 4.21 19.88 7.99
N SER A 315 5.32 20.14 7.31
CA SER A 315 6.04 21.40 7.46
C SER A 315 5.16 22.60 7.11
N LEU A 316 4.41 22.48 6.02
CA LEU A 316 3.46 23.51 5.58
C LEU A 316 2.36 23.75 6.63
N VAL A 317 1.72 22.68 7.13
CA VAL A 317 0.69 22.76 8.18
C VAL A 317 1.24 23.47 9.43
N SER A 318 2.42 23.06 9.86
CA SER A 318 3.06 23.59 11.07
C SER A 318 3.43 25.08 10.93
N ILE A 319 3.99 25.48 9.78
CA ILE A 319 4.33 26.89 9.50
C ILE A 319 3.06 27.76 9.51
N ILE A 320 1.98 27.30 8.89
CA ILE A 320 0.71 28.02 8.83
C ILE A 320 0.10 28.16 10.23
N LEU A 321 0.08 27.09 11.01
CA LEU A 321 -0.42 27.11 12.38
C LEU A 321 0.32 28.18 13.20
N MET A 322 1.65 28.11 13.19
CA MET A 322 2.49 29.03 13.95
C MET A 322 2.37 30.46 13.46
N TYR A 323 2.33 30.69 12.15
CA TYR A 323 2.10 32.02 11.59
C TYR A 323 0.77 32.61 12.09
N ASN A 324 -0.30 31.84 12.11
CA ASN A 324 -1.61 32.30 12.58
C ASN A 324 -1.60 32.63 14.08
N LEU A 325 -0.94 31.82 14.91
CA LEU A 325 -0.77 32.09 16.34
C LEU A 325 -0.02 33.41 16.60
N PHE A 326 1.06 33.66 15.86
CA PHE A 326 1.81 34.93 16.00
C PHE A 326 1.05 36.14 15.45
N GLN A 327 0.22 35.93 14.41
CA GLN A 327 -0.55 37.05 13.82
C GLN A 327 -1.72 37.49 14.71
N LEU A 328 -2.37 36.58 15.46
CA LEU A 328 -3.43 36.93 16.41
C LEU A 328 -2.97 37.89 17.48
N SER A 329 -1.75 37.79 17.91
CA SER A 329 -1.18 38.66 18.92
C SER A 329 -0.56 39.98 18.36
N PHE A 330 -0.66 40.19 17.04
CA PHE A 330 0.01 41.30 16.37
C PHE A 330 -0.47 42.66 16.85
N ALA A 331 -1.76 42.91 16.96
CA ALA A 331 -2.33 44.20 17.33
C ALA A 331 -1.92 44.67 18.76
N GLU A 332 -1.99 43.73 19.72
CA GLU A 332 -1.59 44.01 21.11
C GLU A 332 -0.09 44.18 21.25
N ARG A 333 0.69 43.38 20.50
CA ARG A 333 2.15 43.53 20.42
C ARG A 333 2.55 44.87 19.83
N CYS A 334 1.84 45.34 18.80
CA CYS A 334 2.05 46.67 18.23
C CYS A 334 1.87 47.78 19.28
N ARG A 335 0.86 47.68 20.14
CA ARG A 335 0.62 48.64 21.22
C ARG A 335 1.74 48.60 22.24
N TYR A 336 2.14 47.42 22.72
CA TYR A 336 3.24 47.24 23.66
C TYR A 336 4.58 47.69 23.10
N LEU A 337 4.93 47.28 21.88
CA LEU A 337 6.18 47.69 21.23
C LEU A 337 6.16 49.15 20.74
N GLY A 338 4.96 49.74 20.54
CA GLY A 338 4.75 51.16 20.34
C GLY A 338 5.11 51.99 21.56
N MET A 339 4.69 51.55 22.78
CA MET A 339 5.10 52.14 24.03
C MET A 339 6.62 52.05 24.25
N LEU A 340 7.24 50.91 23.93
CA LEU A 340 8.70 50.74 23.97
C LEU A 340 9.41 51.66 22.98
N SER A 341 8.80 51.95 21.84
CA SER A 341 9.35 52.93 20.87
C SER A 341 9.31 54.35 21.38
N SER A 342 8.30 54.71 22.18
CA SER A 342 8.22 56.05 22.79
C SER A 342 9.32 56.30 23.84
N VAL A 343 9.86 55.23 24.40
CA VAL A 343 11.00 55.26 25.34
C VAL A 343 12.35 55.08 24.61
N GLY A 344 12.34 55.06 23.28
CA GLY A 344 13.57 55.04 22.46
C GLY A 344 14.05 53.64 22.00
N ALA A 345 13.20 52.59 22.06
CA ALA A 345 13.59 51.27 21.58
C ALA A 345 13.79 51.22 20.06
N THR A 346 14.95 50.72 19.64
CA THR A 346 15.32 50.58 18.23
C THR A 346 14.55 49.48 17.54
N ALA A 347 14.45 49.52 16.19
CA ALA A 347 13.82 48.47 15.38
C ALA A 347 14.44 47.09 15.63
N ARG A 348 15.74 47.00 15.90
CA ARG A 348 16.47 45.76 16.20
C ARG A 348 16.06 45.17 17.57
N GLN A 349 15.89 46.02 18.58
CA GLN A 349 15.43 45.64 19.91
C GLN A 349 13.97 45.13 19.88
N LYS A 350 13.11 45.76 19.07
CA LYS A 350 11.72 45.28 18.86
C LYS A 350 11.67 43.89 18.20
N ARG A 351 12.52 43.63 17.19
CA ARG A 351 12.62 42.30 16.60
C ARG A 351 13.15 41.28 17.61
N SER A 352 14.20 41.61 18.34
CA SER A 352 14.77 40.77 19.39
C SER A 352 13.72 40.36 20.41
N SER A 353 12.87 41.29 20.85
CA SER A 353 11.77 40.98 21.80
C SER A 353 10.78 39.92 21.25
N VAL A 354 10.45 39.96 19.97
CA VAL A 354 9.57 38.96 19.36
C VAL A 354 10.25 37.61 19.29
N TYR A 355 11.53 37.57 18.93
CA TYR A 355 12.29 36.32 18.90
C TYR A 355 12.53 35.74 20.31
N ASP A 356 12.83 36.60 21.29
CA ASP A 356 13.00 36.19 22.69
C ASP A 356 11.71 35.59 23.25
N GLU A 357 10.54 36.16 22.95
CA GLU A 357 9.23 35.58 23.31
C GLU A 357 9.05 34.24 22.69
N ALA A 358 9.32 34.10 21.38
CA ALA A 358 9.17 32.85 20.64
C ALA A 358 10.08 31.75 21.21
N MET A 359 11.34 32.07 21.53
CA MET A 359 12.28 31.09 22.10
C MET A 359 11.95 30.76 23.57
N CYS A 360 11.48 31.71 24.37
CA CYS A 360 11.05 31.48 25.74
C CYS A 360 9.84 30.50 25.81
N LEU A 361 9.01 30.49 24.78
CA LEU A 361 7.90 29.52 24.67
C LEU A 361 8.35 28.16 24.09
N LEU A 362 9.29 28.19 23.14
CA LEU A 362 9.78 26.97 22.49
C LEU A 362 10.58 26.08 23.45
N LEU A 363 11.49 26.65 24.23
CA LEU A 363 12.38 25.89 25.11
C LEU A 363 11.63 24.92 26.07
N PRO A 364 10.60 25.37 26.83
CA PRO A 364 9.83 24.44 27.65
C PRO A 364 8.83 23.59 26.87
N ALA A 365 8.43 24.01 25.66
CA ALA A 365 7.52 23.25 24.82
C ALA A 365 8.20 22.03 24.16
N LEU A 366 9.51 22.10 23.88
CA LEU A 366 10.28 20.99 23.29
C LEU A 366 10.18 19.69 24.08
N PRO A 367 10.55 19.62 25.38
CA PRO A 367 10.47 18.37 26.12
C PRO A 367 9.03 17.88 26.28
N ILE A 368 8.07 18.78 26.53
CA ILE A 368 6.68 18.41 26.73
C ILE A 368 6.07 17.86 25.43
N GLY A 369 6.31 18.57 24.32
CA GLY A 369 5.83 18.13 22.99
C GLY A 369 6.48 16.84 22.54
N ALA A 370 7.77 16.67 22.81
CA ALA A 370 8.46 15.42 22.51
C ALA A 370 7.91 14.23 23.30
N LEU A 371 7.69 14.39 24.62
CA LEU A 371 7.11 13.32 25.45
C LEU A 371 5.69 12.97 25.01
N LEU A 372 4.85 13.95 24.70
CA LEU A 372 3.51 13.69 24.15
C LEU A 372 3.58 13.00 22.80
N GLY A 373 4.50 13.40 21.93
CA GLY A 373 4.73 12.77 20.63
C GLY A 373 5.16 11.33 20.75
N LEU A 374 6.11 11.03 21.62
CA LEU A 374 6.56 9.67 21.92
C LEU A 374 5.41 8.80 22.45
N GLY A 375 4.59 9.34 23.35
CA GLY A 375 3.41 8.63 23.85
C GLY A 375 2.38 8.29 22.75
N ILE A 376 2.15 9.23 21.83
CA ILE A 376 1.25 9.01 20.68
C ILE A 376 1.84 7.98 19.72
N VAL A 377 3.15 8.02 19.43
CA VAL A 377 3.82 7.05 18.57
C VAL A 377 3.75 5.66 19.19
N TYR A 378 4.11 5.53 20.46
CA TYR A 378 4.06 4.23 21.15
C TYR A 378 2.65 3.64 21.19
N GLY A 379 1.66 4.44 21.58
CA GLY A 379 0.26 4.00 21.61
C GLY A 379 -0.29 3.70 20.21
N GLY A 380 0.09 4.50 19.20
CA GLY A 380 -0.31 4.31 17.81
C GLY A 380 0.24 3.01 17.23
N VAL A 381 1.55 2.77 17.36
CA VAL A 381 2.17 1.51 16.89
C VAL A 381 1.67 0.32 17.69
N GLY A 382 1.43 0.47 19.01
CA GLY A 382 0.84 -0.58 19.84
C GLY A 382 -0.58 -0.98 19.44
N LEU A 383 -1.37 -0.05 18.88
CA LEU A 383 -2.69 -0.35 18.32
C LEU A 383 -2.59 -1.02 16.93
N LEU A 384 -1.51 -0.76 16.20
CA LEU A 384 -1.25 -1.33 14.88
C LEU A 384 -0.67 -2.74 14.95
N ALA A 385 0.12 -3.04 15.97
CA ALA A 385 0.86 -4.28 16.10
C ALA A 385 -0.01 -5.55 16.01
N PRO A 386 -1.15 -5.68 16.72
CA PRO A 386 -2.01 -6.86 16.58
C PRO A 386 -2.62 -7.01 15.19
N LEU A 387 -2.92 -5.88 14.53
CA LEU A 387 -3.48 -5.89 13.19
C LEU A 387 -2.42 -6.30 12.16
N ALA A 388 -1.20 -5.82 12.32
CA ALA A 388 -0.08 -6.19 11.46
C ALA A 388 0.26 -7.70 11.58
N GLY A 389 0.26 -8.25 12.79
CA GLY A 389 0.47 -9.68 13.03
C GLY A 389 -0.58 -10.56 12.35
N ARG A 390 -1.85 -10.23 12.51
CA ARG A 390 -2.95 -10.95 11.83
C ARG A 390 -2.86 -10.89 10.31
N MET A 391 -2.52 -9.74 9.78
CA MET A 391 -2.43 -9.53 8.33
C MET A 391 -1.22 -10.24 7.68
N MET A 392 -0.21 -10.62 8.42
CA MET A 392 0.98 -11.34 7.90
C MET A 392 0.94 -12.86 8.15
N GLY A 393 -0.21 -13.41 8.53
CA GLY A 393 -0.33 -14.84 8.84
C GLY A 393 0.45 -15.30 10.09
N VAL A 394 1.00 -14.35 10.86
CA VAL A 394 1.82 -14.62 12.05
C VAL A 394 0.92 -14.86 13.28
N GLU A 395 -0.32 -15.29 13.10
CA GLU A 395 -1.23 -15.56 14.23
C GLU A 395 -0.72 -16.66 15.17
N HIS A 396 0.04 -17.59 14.65
CA HIS A 396 0.64 -18.70 15.39
C HIS A 396 2.08 -18.45 15.81
N ALA A 397 2.70 -17.34 15.38
CA ALA A 397 4.02 -17.00 15.88
C ALA A 397 3.93 -16.76 17.40
N VAL A 398 4.49 -17.69 18.15
CA VAL A 398 4.57 -17.70 19.61
C VAL A 398 5.17 -16.43 20.19
N HIS A 399 5.71 -15.56 19.34
CA HIS A 399 6.38 -14.32 19.72
C HIS A 399 5.87 -13.15 18.88
N ALA A 400 4.82 -12.49 19.34
CA ALA A 400 4.46 -11.17 18.81
C ALA A 400 5.67 -10.23 18.88
N VAL A 401 6.10 -9.69 17.74
CA VAL A 401 7.22 -8.74 17.68
C VAL A 401 6.92 -7.56 18.61
N PRO A 402 7.73 -7.32 19.67
CA PRO A 402 7.43 -6.29 20.64
C PRO A 402 7.62 -4.91 20.02
N VAL A 403 6.65 -4.03 20.22
CA VAL A 403 6.75 -2.63 19.77
C VAL A 403 7.85 -1.92 20.55
N ARG A 404 8.94 -1.57 19.88
CA ARG A 404 10.07 -0.81 20.44
C ARG A 404 10.14 0.58 19.81
N LEU A 405 10.20 1.63 20.65
CA LEU A 405 10.45 2.98 20.15
C LEU A 405 11.87 3.09 19.62
N ARG A 406 12.02 3.36 18.33
CA ARG A 406 13.32 3.63 17.71
C ARG A 406 13.58 5.13 17.66
N ILE A 407 14.37 5.63 18.62
CA ILE A 407 14.75 7.04 18.72
C ILE A 407 16.17 7.17 18.16
N THR A 408 16.32 7.69 16.96
CA THR A 408 17.62 7.97 16.35
C THR A 408 18.10 9.38 16.73
N VAL A 409 19.40 9.58 16.77
CA VAL A 409 19.98 10.94 17.01
C VAL A 409 19.50 11.90 15.95
N TRP A 410 19.36 11.43 14.69
CA TRP A 410 18.88 12.23 13.58
C TRP A 410 17.43 12.66 13.74
N SER A 411 16.54 11.78 14.17
CA SER A 411 15.11 12.12 14.37
C SER A 411 14.94 13.19 15.46
N VAL A 412 15.76 13.15 16.52
CA VAL A 412 15.77 14.17 17.58
C VAL A 412 16.30 15.51 17.04
N LEU A 413 17.44 15.48 16.35
CA LEU A 413 18.04 16.69 15.75
C LEU A 413 17.12 17.34 14.73
N LEU A 414 16.47 16.53 13.88
CA LEU A 414 15.49 17.03 12.91
C LEU A 414 14.27 17.63 13.61
N THR A 415 13.71 16.97 14.62
CA THR A 415 12.60 17.50 15.41
C THR A 415 12.93 18.86 16.01
N ILE A 416 14.08 18.99 16.67
CA ILE A 416 14.53 20.26 17.27
C ILE A 416 14.81 21.30 16.17
N GLY A 417 15.54 20.92 15.14
CA GLY A 417 15.91 21.81 14.02
C GLY A 417 14.69 22.37 13.31
N PHE A 418 13.75 21.51 12.92
CA PHE A 418 12.49 21.93 12.29
C PHE A 418 11.63 22.78 13.22
N ALA A 419 11.53 22.45 14.50
CA ALA A 419 10.78 23.24 15.46
C ALA A 419 11.38 24.66 15.59
N VAL A 420 12.69 24.78 15.71
CA VAL A 420 13.39 26.08 15.76
C VAL A 420 13.17 26.86 14.47
N VAL A 421 13.41 26.24 13.31
CA VAL A 421 13.25 26.88 11.99
C VAL A 421 11.80 27.34 11.78
N THR A 422 10.83 26.50 12.10
CA THR A 422 9.40 26.81 11.95
C THR A 422 8.99 27.99 12.82
N VAL A 423 9.42 28.03 14.09
CA VAL A 423 9.13 29.12 15.01
C VAL A 423 9.82 30.45 14.57
N LEU A 424 11.05 30.35 14.09
CA LEU A 424 11.78 31.54 13.58
C LEU A 424 11.15 32.08 12.30
N LEU A 425 10.84 31.23 11.33
CA LEU A 425 10.20 31.64 10.07
C LEU A 425 8.81 32.21 10.30
N SER A 426 7.99 31.59 11.15
CA SER A 426 6.65 32.08 11.45
C SER A 426 6.66 33.42 12.21
N SER A 427 7.66 33.66 13.04
CA SER A 427 7.83 34.93 13.77
C SER A 427 8.49 36.03 12.94
N LEU A 428 9.18 35.71 11.84
CA LEU A 428 9.93 36.67 11.00
C LEU A 428 9.04 37.78 10.41
N LEU A 429 7.95 37.41 9.76
CA LEU A 429 7.02 38.33 9.12
C LEU A 429 6.36 39.29 10.14
N PRO A 430 5.81 38.83 11.28
CA PRO A 430 5.35 39.69 12.36
C PRO A 430 6.44 40.58 12.90
N ALA A 431 7.64 40.07 13.18
CA ALA A 431 8.76 40.84 13.73
C ALA A 431 9.20 42.01 12.82
N VAL A 432 9.30 41.72 11.50
CA VAL A 432 9.65 42.75 10.51
C VAL A 432 8.57 43.82 10.39
N ARG A 433 7.30 43.45 10.37
CA ARG A 433 6.18 44.37 10.30
C ARG A 433 6.13 45.29 11.54
N ILE A 434 6.22 44.73 12.74
CA ILE A 434 6.20 45.41 14.01
C ILE A 434 7.40 46.37 14.11
N SER A 435 8.56 45.97 13.61
CA SER A 435 9.77 46.84 13.69
C SER A 435 9.64 48.12 12.88
N LYS A 436 8.78 48.16 11.87
CA LYS A 436 8.53 49.31 10.99
C LYS A 436 7.40 50.22 11.48
N THR A 437 6.61 49.82 12.49
CA THR A 437 5.54 50.66 13.05
C THR A 437 6.12 51.77 13.95
N GLY A 438 5.65 52.99 13.70
CA GLY A 438 6.04 54.17 14.52
C GLY A 438 5.41 54.13 15.92
N ALA A 439 5.96 54.90 16.86
CA ALA A 439 5.47 55.00 18.25
C ALA A 439 4.00 55.44 18.32
N ILE A 440 3.62 56.43 17.54
CA ILE A 440 2.27 57.02 17.53
C ILE A 440 1.26 56.03 16.88
N GLU A 441 1.65 55.41 15.79
CA GLU A 441 0.81 54.39 15.12
C GLU A 441 0.56 53.16 15.99
N GLY A 442 1.60 52.70 16.71
CA GLY A 442 1.51 51.59 17.65
C GLY A 442 0.58 51.88 18.84
N ILE A 443 0.66 53.06 19.45
CA ILE A 443 -0.13 53.43 20.62
C ILE A 443 -1.60 53.72 20.28
N ARG A 444 -1.85 54.39 19.15
CA ARG A 444 -3.23 54.66 18.67
C ARG A 444 -4.00 53.38 18.25
N GLY A 445 -3.33 52.28 17.98
CA GLY A 445 -3.98 51.05 17.53
C GLY A 445 -4.62 51.18 16.14
N ASN A 446 -4.47 52.30 15.47
CA ASN A 446 -4.99 52.61 14.14
C ASN A 446 -3.88 52.37 13.09
N VAL A 447 -3.50 51.17 12.90
CA VAL A 447 -2.80 50.82 11.67
C VAL A 447 -3.82 50.84 10.53
N GLU A 448 -3.87 52.00 9.87
CA GLU A 448 -4.65 52.26 8.65
C GLU A 448 -6.19 52.14 8.72
N SER A 449 -6.84 53.17 9.15
CA SER A 449 -8.12 53.55 8.55
C SER A 449 -7.88 54.51 7.40
N SER A 450 -7.28 54.13 6.30
CA SER A 450 -7.50 54.85 5.05
C SER A 450 -8.97 54.66 4.67
N VAL A 451 -9.72 55.74 4.81
CA VAL A 451 -11.09 55.87 4.27
C VAL A 451 -10.98 55.67 2.76
N ARG A 452 -11.10 54.45 2.31
CA ARG A 452 -11.17 54.13 0.90
C ARG A 452 -12.63 54.33 0.47
N LYS A 453 -12.85 55.19 -0.52
CA LYS A 453 -14.12 55.48 -1.17
C LYS A 453 -15.02 54.21 -1.23
N GLN A 454 -16.22 54.34 -0.66
CA GLN A 454 -17.29 53.35 -0.76
C GLN A 454 -17.52 52.96 -2.21
N SER A 455 -17.02 51.85 -2.64
CA SER A 455 -17.47 51.24 -3.87
C SER A 455 -18.86 50.61 -3.57
N ARG A 456 -19.91 51.28 -4.02
CA ARG A 456 -21.27 50.73 -4.06
C ARG A 456 -21.29 49.46 -4.91
N HIS A 457 -21.18 48.31 -4.29
CA HIS A 457 -21.42 47.04 -4.98
C HIS A 457 -22.93 46.70 -4.92
N ARG A 458 -23.59 46.71 -6.07
CA ARG A 458 -24.98 46.30 -6.31
C ARG A 458 -25.33 44.87 -5.84
N LEU A 459 -24.34 44.08 -5.44
CA LEU A 459 -24.53 42.72 -4.89
C LEU A 459 -25.12 42.71 -3.47
N SER A 460 -25.05 43.83 -2.71
CA SER A 460 -25.57 43.90 -1.34
C SER A 460 -27.09 43.91 -1.28
N GLU A 461 -27.78 44.50 -2.25
CA GLU A 461 -29.24 44.67 -2.20
C GLU A 461 -29.99 43.34 -2.47
N ARG A 462 -29.51 42.48 -3.34
CA ARG A 462 -30.11 41.14 -3.59
C ARG A 462 -30.01 40.20 -2.39
N TRP A 463 -28.96 40.31 -1.57
CA TRP A 463 -28.76 39.43 -0.40
C TRP A 463 -29.62 39.90 0.82
N ILE A 464 -30.07 41.14 0.82
CA ILE A 464 -30.93 41.67 1.86
C ILE A 464 -32.28 40.94 1.90
N GLY A 465 -32.86 40.64 0.73
CA GLY A 465 -34.15 39.93 0.62
C GLY A 465 -34.12 38.52 1.19
N TRP A 466 -32.94 37.87 1.23
CA TRP A 466 -32.80 36.46 1.68
C TRP A 466 -32.38 36.31 3.13
N PHE A 467 -31.52 37.18 3.66
CA PHE A 467 -30.87 37.04 4.95
C PHE A 467 -31.17 38.13 5.98
N GLY A 468 -32.07 39.06 5.65
CA GLY A 468 -32.47 40.16 6.53
C GLY A 468 -31.37 41.16 6.87
N ALA A 469 -31.63 42.04 7.86
CA ALA A 469 -30.70 43.08 8.28
C ALA A 469 -29.37 42.49 8.85
N GLU A 470 -29.43 41.36 9.53
CA GLU A 470 -28.25 40.70 10.07
C GLU A 470 -27.30 40.21 8.98
N GLY A 471 -27.86 39.68 7.85
CA GLY A 471 -27.06 39.25 6.69
C GLY A 471 -26.42 40.42 5.96
N MET A 472 -27.13 41.58 5.84
CA MET A 472 -26.57 42.79 5.29
C MET A 472 -25.40 43.33 6.12
N LEU A 473 -25.56 43.37 7.42
CA LEU A 473 -24.47 43.80 8.33
C LEU A 473 -23.25 42.86 8.23
N ALA A 474 -23.48 41.53 8.14
CA ALA A 474 -22.41 40.55 7.95
C ALA A 474 -21.66 40.77 6.64
N ALA A 475 -22.37 40.94 5.52
CA ALA A 475 -21.77 41.15 4.21
C ALA A 475 -21.06 42.53 4.12
N GLY A 476 -21.68 43.59 4.70
CA GLY A 476 -21.08 44.93 4.81
C GLY A 476 -19.76 44.93 5.62
N PHE A 477 -19.73 44.18 6.68
CA PHE A 477 -18.54 44.01 7.51
C PHE A 477 -17.40 43.31 6.73
N LEU A 478 -17.69 42.23 6.05
CA LEU A 478 -16.69 41.50 5.24
C LEU A 478 -16.15 42.32 4.08
N THR A 479 -16.97 43.24 3.53
CA THR A 479 -16.52 44.15 2.44
C THR A 479 -15.67 45.30 2.96
N ASN A 480 -16.00 45.85 4.14
CA ASN A 480 -15.27 46.96 4.74
C ASN A 480 -13.98 46.53 5.46
N GLN A 481 -13.97 45.35 6.07
CA GLN A 481 -12.81 44.83 6.80
C GLN A 481 -12.11 43.66 6.06
N LYS A 482 -11.93 43.76 4.76
CA LYS A 482 -11.27 42.76 3.91
C LYS A 482 -9.93 42.26 4.42
N LYS A 483 -9.14 43.12 5.08
CA LYS A 483 -7.82 42.74 5.60
C LYS A 483 -7.92 41.78 6.78
N LYS A 484 -8.89 41.93 7.68
CA LYS A 484 -9.07 41.06 8.86
C LYS A 484 -9.64 39.69 8.50
N SER A 485 -10.63 39.66 7.62
CA SER A 485 -11.24 38.40 7.18
C SER A 485 -10.29 37.52 6.33
N ARG A 486 -9.32 38.10 5.62
CA ARG A 486 -8.35 37.36 4.80
C ARG A 486 -7.49 36.35 5.59
N GLY A 487 -7.21 36.62 6.85
CA GLY A 487 -6.47 35.69 7.71
C GLY A 487 -7.23 34.38 7.91
N ILE A 488 -8.52 34.51 8.25
CA ILE A 488 -9.39 33.34 8.49
C ILE A 488 -9.68 32.60 7.19
N VAL A 489 -9.98 33.35 6.11
CA VAL A 489 -10.17 32.74 4.78
C VAL A 489 -8.96 31.92 4.38
N ARG A 490 -7.73 32.45 4.53
CA ARG A 490 -6.50 31.70 4.23
C ARG A 490 -6.32 30.46 5.11
N ALA A 491 -6.60 30.58 6.41
CA ALA A 491 -6.51 29.47 7.34
C ALA A 491 -7.47 28.33 6.97
N LEU A 492 -8.73 28.66 6.65
CA LEU A 492 -9.73 27.70 6.19
C LEU A 492 -9.41 27.13 4.81
N THR A 493 -8.98 27.97 3.87
CA THR A 493 -8.56 27.49 2.53
C THR A 493 -7.44 26.45 2.65
N MET A 494 -6.41 26.76 3.46
CA MET A 494 -5.31 25.82 3.69
C MET A 494 -5.75 24.57 4.42
N PHE A 495 -6.69 24.67 5.35
CA PHE A 495 -7.30 23.53 6.00
C PHE A 495 -7.91 22.57 4.94
N PHE A 496 -8.74 23.10 4.03
CA PHE A 496 -9.34 22.28 2.98
C PHE A 496 -8.31 21.69 2.04
N ILE A 497 -7.32 22.48 1.61
CA ILE A 497 -6.27 21.99 0.70
C ILE A 497 -5.50 20.86 1.34
N VAL A 498 -4.95 21.08 2.53
CA VAL A 498 -4.13 20.08 3.22
C VAL A 498 -4.90 18.79 3.43
N LEU A 499 -6.11 18.89 3.98
CA LEU A 499 -6.90 17.72 4.32
C LEU A 499 -7.31 16.93 3.08
N SER A 500 -7.78 17.64 2.03
CA SER A 500 -8.19 16.99 0.77
C SER A 500 -7.02 16.36 0.01
N VAL A 501 -5.87 17.05 -0.05
CA VAL A 501 -4.67 16.52 -0.72
C VAL A 501 -4.09 15.33 0.05
N THR A 502 -4.11 15.37 1.39
CA THR A 502 -3.67 14.23 2.21
C THR A 502 -4.56 13.01 1.97
N MET A 503 -5.87 13.20 1.95
CA MET A 503 -6.82 12.09 1.75
C MET A 503 -6.71 11.50 0.35
N TYR A 504 -6.64 12.37 -0.65
CA TYR A 504 -6.44 11.94 -2.03
C TYR A 504 -5.12 11.20 -2.22
N GLY A 505 -4.01 11.75 -1.70
CA GLY A 505 -2.70 11.12 -1.77
C GLY A 505 -2.65 9.77 -1.04
N GLY A 506 -3.28 9.68 0.13
CA GLY A 506 -3.39 8.41 0.85
C GLY A 506 -4.16 7.34 0.10
N GLN A 507 -5.28 7.73 -0.51
CA GLN A 507 -6.08 6.82 -1.32
C GLN A 507 -5.34 6.42 -2.61
N ALA A 508 -4.65 7.37 -3.25
CA ALA A 508 -3.84 7.11 -4.43
C ALA A 508 -2.73 6.08 -4.16
N VAL A 509 -1.98 6.26 -3.08
CA VAL A 509 -0.92 5.31 -2.70
C VAL A 509 -1.50 3.95 -2.31
N SER A 510 -2.61 3.93 -1.56
CA SER A 510 -3.28 2.67 -1.20
C SER A 510 -3.74 1.90 -2.43
N GLN A 511 -4.39 2.57 -3.38
CA GLN A 511 -4.81 1.94 -4.65
C GLN A 511 -3.63 1.47 -5.49
N MET A 512 -2.56 2.26 -5.54
CA MET A 512 -1.35 1.91 -6.29
C MET A 512 -0.65 0.69 -5.69
N VAL A 513 -0.50 0.64 -4.37
CA VAL A 513 0.03 -0.53 -3.68
C VAL A 513 -0.84 -1.76 -3.97
N SER A 514 -2.15 -1.62 -3.85
CA SER A 514 -3.08 -2.71 -4.20
C SER A 514 -2.97 -3.14 -5.67
N TYR A 515 -2.78 -2.19 -6.58
CA TYR A 515 -2.66 -2.47 -8.01
C TYR A 515 -1.37 -3.25 -8.34
N LYS A 516 -0.20 -2.73 -7.92
CA LYS A 516 1.10 -3.36 -8.22
C LYS A 516 1.27 -4.75 -7.60
N LEU A 517 0.59 -5.00 -6.52
CA LEU A 517 0.74 -6.23 -5.77
C LEU A 517 -0.39 -7.25 -6.10
N ARG A 518 -1.46 -6.83 -6.75
CA ARG A 518 -2.41 -7.72 -7.41
C ARG A 518 -1.82 -8.36 -8.68
N ASP A 519 -0.84 -7.68 -9.30
CA ASP A 519 -0.21 -8.10 -10.57
C ASP A 519 0.62 -9.40 -10.46
N THR A 520 0.87 -9.88 -9.26
CA THR A 520 1.76 -11.04 -9.06
C THR A 520 1.08 -12.34 -8.63
N SER A 521 -0.21 -12.35 -8.28
CA SER A 521 -0.76 -13.56 -7.65
C SER A 521 -2.27 -13.82 -7.74
N GLN A 522 -3.09 -12.95 -8.34
CA GLN A 522 -4.53 -13.17 -8.28
C GLN A 522 -5.25 -12.85 -9.58
N MET A 523 -5.67 -13.90 -10.27
CA MET A 523 -6.81 -13.85 -11.14
C MET A 523 -8.07 -13.73 -10.29
N GLY A 524 -8.72 -12.59 -10.36
CA GLY A 524 -9.92 -12.33 -9.59
C GLY A 524 -11.16 -12.43 -10.46
N ILE A 525 -11.90 -13.50 -10.28
CA ILE A 525 -13.15 -13.76 -10.99
C ILE A 525 -14.27 -12.81 -10.56
N MET A 526 -14.10 -11.99 -9.49
CA MET A 526 -15.21 -11.22 -8.94
C MET A 526 -14.87 -9.83 -8.46
N GLY A 527 -15.75 -8.88 -8.76
CA GLY A 527 -15.76 -7.56 -8.16
C GLY A 527 -15.81 -7.62 -6.63
N GLU A 528 -15.12 -6.68 -5.97
CA GLU A 528 -14.83 -6.67 -4.53
C GLU A 528 -16.03 -6.87 -3.59
N ASP A 529 -17.29 -6.72 -4.03
CA ASP A 529 -18.42 -6.58 -3.11
C ASP A 529 -19.40 -7.76 -3.06
N ASP A 530 -19.25 -8.78 -3.91
CA ASP A 530 -20.33 -9.76 -4.11
C ASP A 530 -20.16 -11.13 -3.44
N TRP A 531 -19.03 -11.45 -2.82
CA TRP A 531 -18.78 -12.74 -2.18
C TRP A 531 -18.19 -12.63 -0.76
N GLU A 532 -18.40 -13.64 0.06
CA GLU A 532 -17.84 -13.78 1.40
C GLU A 532 -16.94 -15.01 1.55
N TYR A 533 -17.24 -16.05 0.77
CA TYR A 533 -16.51 -17.32 0.77
C TYR A 533 -16.18 -17.74 -0.65
N MET A 534 -15.00 -18.32 -0.83
CA MET A 534 -14.50 -18.84 -2.10
C MET A 534 -13.99 -20.26 -1.92
N LEU A 535 -14.36 -21.13 -2.85
CA LEU A 535 -13.85 -22.48 -2.99
C LEU A 535 -13.29 -22.62 -4.41
N THR A 536 -12.01 -22.91 -4.54
CA THR A 536 -11.38 -23.12 -5.85
C THR A 536 -10.65 -24.45 -5.86
N ALA A 537 -10.58 -25.08 -7.02
CA ALA A 537 -9.86 -26.32 -7.20
C ALA A 537 -9.29 -26.48 -8.60
N SER A 538 -8.11 -27.06 -8.66
CA SER A 538 -7.46 -27.52 -9.88
C SER A 538 -7.62 -29.04 -10.00
N GLY A 539 -8.17 -29.50 -11.12
CA GLY A 539 -8.32 -30.94 -11.37
C GLY A 539 -9.48 -31.67 -10.66
N HIS A 540 -10.12 -31.05 -9.68
CA HIS A 540 -11.23 -31.65 -8.90
C HIS A 540 -12.62 -31.08 -9.26
N ILE A 541 -12.84 -30.83 -10.55
CA ILE A 541 -14.05 -30.16 -11.04
C ILE A 541 -15.33 -30.84 -10.58
N GLU A 542 -15.45 -32.17 -10.76
CA GLU A 542 -16.66 -32.92 -10.41
C GLU A 542 -16.99 -32.84 -8.91
N THR A 543 -15.96 -32.86 -8.06
CA THR A 543 -16.14 -32.76 -6.61
C THR A 543 -16.65 -31.37 -6.21
N VAL A 544 -16.07 -30.32 -6.78
CA VAL A 544 -16.46 -28.93 -6.48
C VAL A 544 -17.81 -28.58 -7.11
N GLU A 545 -18.16 -29.14 -8.29
CA GLU A 545 -19.50 -29.02 -8.86
C GLU A 545 -20.57 -29.67 -7.96
N ALA A 546 -20.31 -30.86 -7.43
CA ALA A 546 -21.23 -31.51 -6.49
C ALA A 546 -21.40 -30.66 -5.21
N ILE A 547 -20.33 -30.08 -4.70
CA ILE A 547 -20.37 -29.15 -3.55
C ILE A 547 -21.17 -27.88 -3.90
N ALA A 548 -20.97 -27.31 -5.07
CA ALA A 548 -21.71 -26.13 -5.52
C ALA A 548 -23.21 -26.41 -5.65
N GLU A 549 -23.58 -27.58 -6.16
CA GLU A 549 -24.97 -28.00 -6.24
C GLU A 549 -25.59 -28.17 -4.84
N GLU A 550 -24.88 -28.78 -3.90
CA GLU A 550 -25.30 -28.89 -2.50
C GLU A 550 -25.47 -27.49 -1.84
N LEU A 551 -24.48 -26.61 -2.02
CA LEU A 551 -24.55 -25.23 -1.50
C LEU A 551 -25.72 -24.45 -2.09
N SER A 552 -26.05 -24.67 -3.36
CA SER A 552 -27.18 -23.98 -4.03
C SER A 552 -28.55 -24.32 -3.45
N GLN A 553 -28.66 -25.50 -2.80
CA GLN A 553 -29.91 -26.00 -2.18
C GLN A 553 -30.00 -25.68 -0.69
N MET A 554 -28.94 -25.15 -0.09
CA MET A 554 -28.88 -24.82 1.34
C MET A 554 -29.56 -23.48 1.67
N GLU A 555 -30.43 -23.47 2.67
CA GLU A 555 -31.01 -22.25 3.23
C GLU A 555 -29.94 -21.46 3.98
N GLY A 556 -29.76 -20.17 3.64
CA GLY A 556 -28.72 -19.30 4.21
C GLY A 556 -27.49 -19.15 3.32
N ILE A 557 -27.44 -19.80 2.16
CA ILE A 557 -26.46 -19.52 1.09
C ILE A 557 -27.11 -18.62 0.03
N SER A 558 -26.41 -17.59 -0.37
CA SER A 558 -26.88 -16.65 -1.38
C SER A 558 -25.75 -16.25 -2.33
N ARG A 559 -26.12 -15.67 -3.47
CA ARG A 559 -25.20 -15.19 -4.51
C ARG A 559 -24.14 -16.20 -4.92
N LEU A 560 -24.52 -17.49 -4.93
CA LEU A 560 -23.64 -18.55 -5.37
C LEU A 560 -23.34 -18.39 -6.85
N GLN A 561 -22.06 -18.43 -7.19
CA GLN A 561 -21.55 -18.28 -8.55
C GLN A 561 -20.49 -19.33 -8.79
N VAL A 562 -20.57 -19.97 -9.94
CA VAL A 562 -19.60 -20.95 -10.41
C VAL A 562 -18.95 -20.40 -11.67
N SER A 563 -17.63 -20.49 -11.74
CA SER A 563 -16.86 -20.10 -12.91
C SER A 563 -15.74 -21.09 -13.15
N TYR A 564 -15.39 -21.26 -14.42
CA TYR A 564 -14.23 -22.04 -14.83
C TYR A 564 -13.22 -21.08 -15.42
N GLU A 565 -11.99 -21.28 -15.08
CA GLU A 565 -10.88 -20.45 -15.51
C GLU A 565 -9.77 -21.32 -16.07
N GLY A 566 -9.13 -20.81 -17.08
CA GLY A 566 -7.97 -21.49 -17.63
C GLY A 566 -7.05 -20.51 -18.29
N LEU A 567 -5.79 -20.58 -17.91
CA LEU A 567 -4.70 -19.92 -18.57
C LEU A 567 -4.23 -20.77 -19.74
N TRP A 568 -3.92 -20.07 -20.85
CA TRP A 568 -3.36 -20.71 -22.03
C TRP A 568 -4.14 -21.95 -22.49
N ILE A 569 -5.47 -21.80 -22.49
CA ILE A 569 -6.40 -22.90 -22.82
C ILE A 569 -6.31 -23.30 -24.29
N GLY A 570 -5.95 -22.36 -25.14
CA GLY A 570 -5.79 -22.57 -26.55
C GLY A 570 -4.96 -21.49 -27.19
N GLU A 571 -4.75 -21.64 -28.49
CA GLU A 571 -3.98 -20.74 -29.31
C GLU A 571 -4.87 -20.10 -30.37
N THR A 572 -4.51 -18.91 -30.82
CA THR A 572 -5.14 -18.23 -31.95
C THR A 572 -4.11 -17.88 -33.01
N GLU A 573 -4.55 -17.30 -34.12
CA GLU A 573 -3.66 -16.90 -35.20
C GLU A 573 -3.09 -15.49 -34.95
N GLU A 574 -1.84 -15.26 -35.35
CA GLU A 574 -1.16 -13.95 -35.23
C GLU A 574 -2.00 -12.79 -35.80
N LYS A 575 -2.71 -13.01 -36.88
CA LYS A 575 -3.58 -12.01 -37.53
C LYS A 575 -4.79 -11.56 -36.71
N VAL A 576 -5.11 -12.26 -35.63
CA VAL A 576 -6.20 -11.90 -34.70
C VAL A 576 -5.82 -10.66 -33.90
N PHE A 577 -4.56 -10.52 -33.55
CA PHE A 577 -4.08 -9.39 -32.77
C PHE A 577 -3.99 -8.14 -33.62
N SER A 578 -4.43 -7.00 -33.04
CA SER A 578 -4.44 -5.74 -33.74
C SER A 578 -3.03 -5.19 -34.02
N GLN A 579 -2.94 -4.28 -34.99
CA GLN A 579 -1.70 -3.57 -35.25
C GLN A 579 -1.26 -2.74 -34.01
N GLU A 580 -2.23 -2.21 -33.24
CA GLU A 580 -1.97 -1.48 -31.98
C GLU A 580 -1.32 -2.38 -30.94
N TYR A 581 -1.76 -3.65 -30.82
CA TYR A 581 -1.16 -4.64 -29.94
C TYR A 581 0.32 -4.83 -30.28
N TRP A 582 0.66 -5.14 -31.53
CA TRP A 582 2.03 -5.38 -31.95
C TRP A 582 2.93 -4.15 -31.84
N ASP A 583 2.41 -2.96 -32.18
CA ASP A 583 3.18 -1.71 -32.06
C ASP A 583 3.46 -1.38 -30.60
N THR A 584 2.53 -1.65 -29.69
CA THR A 584 2.68 -1.44 -28.25
C THR A 584 3.67 -2.44 -27.66
N PHE A 585 3.56 -3.71 -28.04
CA PHE A 585 4.49 -4.76 -27.63
C PHE A 585 5.93 -4.44 -28.09
N TYR A 586 6.10 -4.00 -29.33
CA TYR A 586 7.38 -3.53 -29.83
C TYR A 586 7.95 -2.35 -29.01
N GLN A 587 7.13 -1.39 -28.64
CA GLN A 587 7.57 -0.25 -27.84
C GLN A 587 8.06 -0.69 -26.46
N VAL A 588 7.36 -1.60 -25.79
CA VAL A 588 7.75 -2.13 -24.49
C VAL A 588 9.06 -2.92 -24.60
N LEU A 589 9.17 -3.84 -25.54
CA LEU A 589 10.38 -4.63 -25.75
C LEU A 589 11.59 -3.76 -26.13
N SER A 590 11.39 -2.71 -26.92
CA SER A 590 12.49 -1.83 -27.33
C SER A 590 13.19 -1.15 -26.16
N GLN A 591 12.55 -1.04 -24.98
CA GLN A 591 13.16 -0.52 -23.76
C GLN A 591 14.30 -1.40 -23.23
N TYR A 592 14.28 -2.68 -23.55
CA TYR A 592 15.32 -3.65 -23.16
C TYR A 592 16.51 -3.68 -24.14
N TYR A 593 16.42 -2.94 -25.25
CA TYR A 593 17.45 -2.88 -26.30
C TYR A 593 18.00 -1.47 -26.47
N PRO A 594 18.95 -1.02 -25.62
CA PRO A 594 19.50 0.34 -25.69
C PRO A 594 20.24 0.62 -26.99
N GLU A 595 20.69 -0.42 -27.71
CA GLU A 595 21.32 -0.32 -29.04
C GLU A 595 20.28 -0.23 -30.18
N GLY A 596 19.00 -0.37 -29.88
CA GLY A 596 17.88 -0.41 -30.79
C GLY A 596 17.48 -1.83 -31.18
N LEU A 597 16.17 -2.14 -31.07
CA LEU A 597 15.57 -3.35 -31.63
C LEU A 597 15.08 -3.06 -33.04
N SER A 598 15.57 -3.77 -34.05
CA SER A 598 15.06 -3.59 -35.40
C SER A 598 13.68 -4.23 -35.56
N LYS A 599 12.81 -3.63 -36.42
CA LYS A 599 11.49 -4.25 -36.67
C LYS A 599 11.60 -5.65 -37.25
N GLN A 600 12.63 -5.93 -38.04
CA GLN A 600 12.85 -7.24 -38.62
C GLN A 600 13.28 -8.28 -37.58
N GLU A 601 14.11 -7.92 -36.64
CA GLU A 601 14.43 -8.77 -35.47
C GLU A 601 13.20 -9.02 -34.62
N PHE A 602 12.41 -7.98 -34.35
CA PHE A 602 11.15 -8.09 -33.62
C PHE A 602 10.19 -9.07 -34.30
N GLU A 603 9.94 -8.94 -35.58
CA GLU A 603 9.10 -9.82 -36.37
C GLU A 603 9.60 -11.26 -36.34
N THR A 604 10.90 -11.49 -36.50
CA THR A 604 11.49 -12.83 -36.60
C THR A 604 11.60 -13.51 -35.24
N GLU A 605 11.97 -12.78 -34.18
CA GLU A 605 12.32 -13.34 -32.88
C GLU A 605 11.12 -13.33 -31.91
N TYR A 606 10.26 -12.31 -31.99
CA TYR A 606 9.17 -12.11 -31.04
C TYR A 606 7.81 -12.41 -31.65
N VAL A 607 7.48 -11.92 -32.83
CA VAL A 607 6.16 -12.13 -33.42
C VAL A 607 6.01 -13.56 -33.93
N SER A 608 7.00 -14.07 -34.68
CA SER A 608 6.97 -15.44 -35.22
C SER A 608 7.06 -16.52 -34.17
N ASN A 609 7.67 -16.25 -33.02
CA ASN A 609 7.78 -17.16 -31.88
C ASN A 609 6.81 -16.80 -30.75
N HIS A 610 5.93 -15.82 -30.95
CA HIS A 610 4.93 -15.47 -29.97
C HIS A 610 3.92 -16.61 -29.85
N LEU A 611 3.79 -17.14 -28.65
CA LEU A 611 2.70 -18.04 -28.33
C LEU A 611 1.42 -17.21 -28.30
N ASN A 612 0.59 -17.33 -29.34
CA ASN A 612 -0.67 -16.56 -29.46
C ASN A 612 -1.73 -17.17 -28.53
N LEU A 613 -1.44 -17.19 -27.24
CA LEU A 613 -2.20 -17.85 -26.20
C LEU A 613 -3.47 -17.09 -25.88
N VAL A 614 -4.53 -17.83 -25.67
CA VAL A 614 -5.84 -17.32 -25.28
C VAL A 614 -6.18 -17.83 -23.89
N ASN A 615 -6.46 -16.90 -23.01
CA ASN A 615 -6.98 -17.18 -21.67
C ASN A 615 -8.50 -17.15 -21.70
N MET A 616 -9.11 -18.01 -20.91
CA MET A 616 -10.56 -18.12 -20.87
C MET A 616 -11.08 -18.05 -19.44
N ILE A 617 -12.19 -17.32 -19.30
CA ILE A 617 -13.01 -17.36 -18.11
C ILE A 617 -14.45 -17.62 -18.48
N SER A 618 -15.14 -18.40 -17.68
CA SER A 618 -16.56 -18.65 -17.89
C SER A 618 -17.39 -18.15 -16.73
N VAL A 619 -18.63 -17.82 -17.04
CA VAL A 619 -19.64 -17.39 -16.06
C VAL A 619 -20.94 -18.13 -16.34
N ASP A 620 -21.88 -18.10 -15.38
CA ASP A 620 -23.20 -18.67 -15.63
C ASP A 620 -23.93 -17.94 -16.78
N THR A 621 -24.86 -18.66 -17.40
CA THR A 621 -25.60 -18.22 -18.60
C THR A 621 -26.32 -16.89 -18.41
N GLU A 622 -26.92 -16.67 -17.25
CA GLU A 622 -27.66 -15.44 -16.97
C GLU A 622 -26.70 -14.25 -16.80
N ARG A 623 -25.57 -14.47 -16.14
CA ARG A 623 -24.53 -13.45 -15.96
C ARG A 623 -23.85 -13.10 -17.29
N PHE A 624 -23.56 -14.09 -18.10
CA PHE A 624 -23.03 -13.86 -19.45
C PHE A 624 -23.95 -12.97 -20.26
N ARG A 625 -25.26 -13.23 -20.22
CA ARG A 625 -26.27 -12.41 -20.88
C ARG A 625 -26.27 -10.97 -20.37
N GLN A 626 -26.23 -10.77 -19.05
CA GLN A 626 -26.15 -9.43 -18.45
C GLN A 626 -24.87 -8.70 -18.85
N MET A 627 -23.75 -9.40 -18.93
CA MET A 627 -22.50 -8.87 -19.45
C MET A 627 -22.64 -8.45 -20.91
N LEU A 628 -23.21 -9.32 -21.75
CA LEU A 628 -23.43 -9.06 -23.17
C LEU A 628 -24.33 -7.83 -23.37
N GLU A 629 -25.41 -7.70 -22.61
CA GLU A 629 -26.26 -6.50 -22.62
C GLU A 629 -25.49 -5.25 -22.20
N SER A 630 -24.60 -5.34 -21.21
CA SER A 630 -23.82 -4.20 -20.71
C SER A 630 -22.80 -3.69 -21.71
N VAL A 631 -22.27 -4.57 -22.54
CA VAL A 631 -21.33 -4.22 -23.62
C VAL A 631 -22.03 -3.90 -24.94
N GLN A 632 -23.37 -3.89 -24.95
CA GLN A 632 -24.18 -3.72 -26.16
C GLN A 632 -23.85 -4.74 -27.27
N GLY A 633 -23.60 -5.99 -26.83
CA GLY A 633 -23.25 -7.08 -27.70
C GLY A 633 -24.41 -7.58 -28.56
N ASP A 634 -24.11 -8.47 -29.49
CA ASP A 634 -25.06 -9.04 -30.44
C ASP A 634 -25.77 -10.24 -29.83
N LEU A 635 -27.06 -10.07 -29.52
CA LEU A 635 -27.93 -11.10 -28.98
C LEU A 635 -28.35 -12.14 -30.07
N ASP A 636 -28.30 -11.78 -31.36
CA ASP A 636 -28.62 -12.74 -32.42
C ASP A 636 -27.52 -13.80 -32.54
N VAL A 637 -26.27 -13.45 -32.30
CA VAL A 637 -25.14 -14.40 -32.17
C VAL A 637 -25.32 -15.32 -30.97
N TRP A 638 -25.82 -14.78 -29.86
CA TRP A 638 -26.10 -15.54 -28.65
C TRP A 638 -27.23 -16.57 -28.85
N ASP A 639 -28.29 -16.20 -29.56
CA ASP A 639 -29.48 -17.04 -29.76
C ASP A 639 -29.30 -18.07 -30.89
N ASP A 640 -28.21 -18.02 -31.66
CA ASP A 640 -27.91 -19.00 -32.73
C ASP A 640 -27.28 -20.27 -32.16
N PRO A 641 -27.99 -21.45 -32.22
CA PRO A 641 -27.46 -22.67 -31.67
C PRO A 641 -26.26 -23.25 -32.46
N GLY A 642 -25.90 -22.68 -33.59
CA GLY A 642 -24.77 -23.07 -34.43
C GLY A 642 -23.46 -22.40 -34.06
N THR A 643 -23.51 -21.38 -33.19
CA THR A 643 -22.35 -20.55 -32.81
C THR A 643 -21.89 -20.87 -31.38
N ILE A 644 -20.63 -20.59 -31.11
CA ILE A 644 -20.04 -20.62 -29.75
C ILE A 644 -19.75 -19.19 -29.35
N PRO A 645 -20.68 -18.51 -28.67
CA PRO A 645 -20.54 -17.09 -28.39
C PRO A 645 -19.46 -16.80 -27.34
N CYS A 646 -18.67 -15.75 -27.57
CA CYS A 646 -17.73 -15.23 -26.61
C CYS A 646 -17.74 -13.69 -26.53
N ILE A 647 -17.34 -13.13 -25.40
CA ILE A 647 -17.02 -11.71 -25.26
C ILE A 647 -15.48 -11.61 -25.20
N VAL A 648 -14.91 -10.83 -26.13
CA VAL A 648 -13.48 -10.58 -26.16
C VAL A 648 -13.16 -9.35 -25.30
N PHE A 649 -12.16 -9.46 -24.43
CA PHE A 649 -11.71 -8.33 -23.64
C PHE A 649 -10.80 -7.44 -24.51
N GLN A 650 -11.27 -6.24 -24.84
CA GLN A 650 -10.69 -5.43 -25.92
C GLN A 650 -9.59 -4.47 -25.46
N THR A 651 -9.54 -4.15 -24.17
CA THR A 651 -8.52 -3.22 -23.64
C THR A 651 -7.43 -3.97 -22.89
N GLY A 652 -6.19 -3.60 -23.15
CA GLY A 652 -5.04 -4.15 -22.47
C GLY A 652 -4.07 -3.08 -21.98
N GLU A 653 -3.12 -3.48 -21.19
CA GLU A 653 -1.99 -2.65 -20.74
C GLU A 653 -0.73 -3.47 -20.81
N PHE A 654 0.26 -3.03 -21.56
CA PHE A 654 1.59 -3.59 -21.52
C PHE A 654 2.50 -2.78 -20.60
N SER A 655 3.23 -3.47 -19.74
CA SER A 655 4.25 -2.83 -18.93
C SER A 655 5.62 -3.47 -19.18
N THR A 656 6.67 -2.69 -18.98
CA THR A 656 8.03 -3.22 -18.98
C THR A 656 8.30 -4.18 -17.81
N ASP A 657 7.42 -4.23 -16.80
CA ASP A 657 7.52 -5.21 -15.71
C ASP A 657 6.91 -6.57 -16.10
N SER A 658 5.90 -6.58 -16.98
CA SER A 658 5.21 -7.81 -17.42
C SER A 658 6.06 -8.66 -18.36
N TYR A 659 6.90 -8.04 -19.17
CA TYR A 659 7.80 -8.71 -20.10
C TYR A 659 9.24 -8.58 -19.68
N ARG A 660 9.77 -9.56 -18.96
CA ARG A 660 11.20 -9.61 -18.60
C ARG A 660 12.01 -10.25 -19.69
N VAL A 661 12.89 -9.49 -20.31
CA VAL A 661 13.91 -10.05 -21.22
C VAL A 661 15.10 -10.50 -20.37
N TRP A 662 15.36 -11.81 -20.36
CA TRP A 662 16.42 -12.42 -19.55
C TRP A 662 17.77 -11.71 -19.75
N GLY A 663 18.40 -11.35 -18.64
CA GLY A 663 19.72 -10.71 -18.61
C GLY A 663 19.73 -9.23 -19.05
N ARG A 664 18.58 -8.60 -19.26
CA ARG A 664 18.50 -7.19 -19.66
C ARG A 664 17.62 -6.39 -18.68
N GLN A 665 18.02 -5.16 -18.44
CA GLN A 665 17.23 -4.18 -17.69
C GLN A 665 16.61 -3.17 -18.64
N PRO A 666 15.35 -2.75 -18.46
CA PRO A 666 14.74 -1.76 -19.33
C PRO A 666 15.38 -0.39 -19.14
N SER A 667 15.56 0.34 -20.22
CA SER A 667 16.10 1.71 -20.21
C SER A 667 15.15 2.71 -19.52
N SER A 668 13.85 2.43 -19.55
CA SER A 668 12.80 3.16 -18.83
C SER A 668 11.60 2.27 -18.56
N TYR A 669 10.95 2.46 -17.41
CA TYR A 669 9.67 1.82 -17.12
C TYR A 669 8.56 2.56 -17.86
N GLN A 670 7.79 1.84 -18.66
CA GLN A 670 6.66 2.36 -19.41
C GLN A 670 5.44 1.50 -19.21
N PHE A 671 4.29 2.15 -19.12
CA PHE A 671 2.98 1.54 -19.21
C PHE A 671 2.30 2.08 -20.45
N LEU A 672 1.86 1.19 -21.30
CA LEU A 672 1.22 1.54 -22.57
C LEU A 672 -0.15 0.84 -22.61
N GLU A 673 -1.19 1.62 -22.81
CA GLU A 673 -2.54 1.09 -22.98
C GLU A 673 -2.76 0.63 -24.42
N ILE A 674 -3.52 -0.45 -24.53
CA ILE A 674 -4.06 -0.93 -25.80
C ILE A 674 -5.56 -0.67 -25.73
N SER A 675 -6.06 0.09 -26.68
CA SER A 675 -7.49 0.36 -26.78
C SER A 675 -8.23 -0.72 -27.58
N ARG A 676 -7.46 -1.49 -28.38
CA ARG A 676 -8.01 -2.51 -29.25
C ARG A 676 -7.05 -3.71 -29.36
N MET A 677 -7.38 -4.81 -28.66
CA MET A 677 -6.57 -6.04 -28.66
C MET A 677 -6.66 -6.82 -29.98
N THR A 678 -7.82 -6.81 -30.63
CA THR A 678 -8.05 -7.54 -31.88
C THR A 678 -8.68 -6.64 -32.95
N ASP A 679 -8.36 -6.92 -34.20
CA ASP A 679 -8.95 -6.23 -35.37
C ASP A 679 -10.23 -6.91 -35.88
N LEU A 680 -10.63 -8.05 -35.31
CA LEU A 680 -11.89 -8.71 -35.64
C LEU A 680 -13.09 -7.86 -35.20
N ASP A 681 -14.18 -7.97 -35.94
CA ASP A 681 -15.43 -7.29 -35.67
C ASP A 681 -16.47 -8.23 -35.01
N MET A 682 -17.56 -7.66 -34.49
CA MET A 682 -18.68 -8.43 -33.92
C MET A 682 -19.31 -9.33 -34.98
N GLY A 683 -19.61 -10.59 -34.62
CA GLY A 683 -20.14 -11.59 -35.53
C GLY A 683 -19.07 -12.38 -36.29
N GLU A 684 -17.80 -11.98 -36.23
CA GLU A 684 -16.70 -12.73 -36.85
C GLU A 684 -16.27 -13.91 -35.97
N GLU A 685 -15.71 -14.92 -36.61
CA GLU A 685 -15.14 -16.08 -35.93
C GLU A 685 -13.71 -15.79 -35.46
N LEU A 686 -13.49 -15.99 -34.17
CA LEU A 686 -12.15 -16.04 -33.56
C LEU A 686 -11.59 -17.46 -33.75
N PRO A 687 -10.54 -17.65 -34.56
CA PRO A 687 -9.87 -18.96 -34.65
C PRO A 687 -9.36 -19.35 -33.26
N PHE A 688 -9.80 -20.49 -32.77
CA PHE A 688 -9.39 -20.99 -31.47
C PHE A 688 -9.06 -22.47 -31.57
N THR A 689 -7.80 -22.79 -31.28
CA THR A 689 -7.24 -24.12 -31.38
C THR A 689 -6.85 -24.60 -29.99
N ILE A 690 -7.32 -25.75 -29.60
CA ILE A 690 -7.09 -26.39 -28.30
C ILE A 690 -6.12 -27.52 -28.51
N SER A 691 -5.04 -27.58 -27.72
CA SER A 691 -4.18 -28.76 -27.66
C SER A 691 -4.90 -29.88 -26.92
N VAL A 692 -4.92 -31.09 -27.51
CA VAL A 692 -5.64 -32.25 -26.97
C VAL A 692 -4.72 -33.48 -27.03
N PRO A 693 -4.95 -34.49 -26.17
CA PRO A 693 -4.27 -35.78 -26.27
C PRO A 693 -4.43 -36.43 -27.65
N GLU A 694 -3.39 -37.11 -28.13
CA GLU A 694 -3.42 -37.83 -29.43
C GLU A 694 -4.55 -38.84 -29.57
N GLU A 695 -5.10 -39.35 -28.45
CA GLU A 695 -6.26 -40.20 -28.38
C GLU A 695 -7.55 -39.56 -28.89
N ILE A 696 -7.61 -38.18 -28.78
CA ILE A 696 -8.76 -37.37 -29.20
C ILE A 696 -8.60 -36.89 -30.63
N ALA A 697 -7.39 -36.44 -31.01
CA ALA A 697 -7.07 -36.03 -32.36
C ALA A 697 -5.65 -36.42 -32.75
N GLU A 698 -5.48 -37.09 -33.94
CA GLU A 698 -4.16 -37.54 -34.44
C GLU A 698 -3.12 -36.44 -34.61
N ASP A 699 -3.53 -35.16 -34.77
CA ASP A 699 -2.68 -33.99 -34.91
C ASP A 699 -2.48 -33.28 -33.58
N GLY A 700 -2.94 -33.84 -32.46
CA GLY A 700 -2.81 -33.27 -31.13
C GLY A 700 -3.56 -31.97 -30.95
N SER A 701 -4.45 -31.56 -31.85
CA SER A 701 -5.18 -30.31 -31.75
C SER A 701 -6.63 -30.41 -32.27
N VAL A 702 -7.50 -29.58 -31.69
CA VAL A 702 -8.90 -29.44 -32.10
C VAL A 702 -9.21 -27.97 -32.33
N GLN A 703 -9.72 -27.67 -33.53
CA GLN A 703 -10.21 -26.32 -33.83
C GLN A 703 -11.64 -26.16 -33.34
N MET A 704 -11.86 -25.14 -32.52
CA MET A 704 -13.18 -24.80 -31.96
C MET A 704 -13.39 -23.27 -32.15
N PRO A 705 -13.79 -22.81 -33.34
CA PRO A 705 -13.93 -21.36 -33.58
C PRO A 705 -15.00 -20.78 -32.66
N LEU A 706 -14.65 -19.65 -31.99
CA LEU A 706 -15.55 -18.89 -31.15
C LEU A 706 -16.13 -17.74 -31.96
N THR A 707 -17.39 -17.40 -31.76
CA THR A 707 -18.02 -16.26 -32.46
C THR A 707 -18.06 -15.07 -31.51
N ILE A 708 -17.53 -13.92 -31.93
CA ILE A 708 -17.47 -12.72 -31.12
C ILE A 708 -18.86 -12.10 -31.00
N ALA A 709 -19.49 -12.27 -29.84
CA ALA A 709 -20.79 -11.69 -29.52
C ALA A 709 -20.67 -10.25 -28.97
N GLY A 710 -19.51 -9.87 -28.45
CA GLY A 710 -19.31 -8.55 -27.88
C GLY A 710 -17.88 -8.27 -27.47
N PHE A 711 -17.62 -6.98 -27.19
CA PHE A 711 -16.32 -6.51 -26.71
C PHE A 711 -16.45 -5.88 -25.32
N GLY A 712 -15.68 -6.41 -24.39
CA GLY A 712 -15.61 -5.91 -23.03
C GLY A 712 -14.44 -4.97 -22.80
N THR A 713 -14.59 -4.05 -21.88
CA THR A 713 -13.52 -3.17 -21.39
C THR A 713 -13.55 -3.11 -19.88
N ASN A 714 -12.50 -2.61 -19.25
CA ASN A 714 -12.47 -2.37 -17.81
C ASN A 714 -13.61 -1.46 -17.31
N GLU A 715 -14.08 -0.50 -18.15
CA GLU A 715 -15.20 0.35 -17.79
C GLU A 715 -16.54 -0.40 -17.80
N THR A 716 -16.71 -1.31 -18.75
CA THR A 716 -17.98 -2.03 -18.95
C THR A 716 -18.07 -3.30 -18.11
N LEU A 717 -16.99 -4.05 -17.96
CA LEU A 717 -16.95 -5.36 -17.29
C LEU A 717 -16.26 -5.34 -15.92
N GLY A 718 -15.51 -4.29 -15.55
CA GLY A 718 -14.73 -4.24 -14.32
C GLY A 718 -15.52 -4.33 -13.02
N LYS A 719 -16.85 -4.23 -13.08
CA LYS A 719 -17.72 -4.51 -11.92
C LYS A 719 -17.98 -6.01 -11.69
N TRP A 720 -17.71 -6.87 -12.69
CA TRP A 720 -17.93 -8.31 -12.62
C TRP A 720 -16.65 -9.11 -12.63
N LEU A 721 -15.62 -8.61 -13.37
CA LEU A 721 -14.37 -9.32 -13.62
C LEU A 721 -13.18 -8.35 -13.49
N GLU A 722 -12.15 -8.78 -12.80
CA GLU A 722 -10.82 -8.16 -12.88
C GLU A 722 -9.89 -9.14 -13.60
N LEU A 723 -9.56 -8.86 -14.85
CA LEU A 723 -8.70 -9.70 -15.68
C LEU A 723 -7.29 -9.13 -15.77
N HIS A 724 -6.30 -10.01 -15.96
CA HIS A 724 -4.94 -9.60 -16.30
C HIS A 724 -4.93 -8.80 -17.60
N ARG A 725 -4.30 -7.65 -17.61
CA ARG A 725 -4.48 -6.65 -18.66
C ARG A 725 -3.54 -6.82 -19.84
N ASP A 726 -2.48 -7.59 -19.69
CA ASP A 726 -1.48 -7.90 -20.72
C ASP A 726 -1.78 -9.16 -21.51
N ASP A 727 -2.78 -9.95 -21.10
CA ASP A 727 -3.19 -11.19 -21.74
C ASP A 727 -4.42 -11.02 -22.62
N PHE A 728 -4.57 -11.91 -23.60
CA PHE A 728 -5.76 -12.00 -24.45
C PHE A 728 -6.82 -12.88 -23.78
N TRP A 729 -7.92 -12.27 -23.36
CA TRP A 729 -8.99 -12.92 -22.63
C TRP A 729 -10.27 -13.07 -23.43
N VAL A 730 -10.87 -14.26 -23.34
CA VAL A 730 -12.23 -14.53 -23.80
C VAL A 730 -13.11 -14.93 -22.62
N ILE A 731 -14.33 -14.38 -22.61
CA ILE A 731 -15.35 -14.70 -21.62
C ILE A 731 -16.42 -15.51 -22.31
N THR A 732 -16.83 -16.63 -21.72
CA THR A 732 -17.83 -17.53 -22.28
C THR A 732 -18.76 -18.08 -21.19
N THR A 733 -19.61 -19.04 -21.53
CA THR A 733 -20.50 -19.68 -20.54
C THR A 733 -19.87 -20.92 -19.92
N ASN A 734 -20.32 -21.26 -18.71
CA ASN A 734 -19.90 -22.48 -18.03
C ASN A 734 -20.18 -23.77 -18.85
N GLU A 735 -21.22 -23.76 -19.66
CA GLU A 735 -21.54 -24.91 -20.55
C GLU A 735 -20.46 -25.08 -21.63
N ILE A 736 -19.98 -23.98 -22.21
CA ILE A 736 -18.92 -24.00 -23.21
C ILE A 736 -17.60 -24.41 -22.56
N ALA A 737 -17.29 -23.86 -21.39
CA ALA A 737 -16.07 -24.20 -20.65
C ALA A 737 -16.01 -25.71 -20.32
N ARG A 738 -17.12 -26.31 -19.89
CA ARG A 738 -17.19 -27.77 -19.66
C ARG A 738 -16.95 -28.56 -20.94
N LYS A 739 -17.48 -28.13 -22.10
CA LYS A 739 -17.22 -28.79 -23.39
C LYS A 739 -15.76 -28.72 -23.76
N ILE A 740 -15.12 -27.54 -23.55
CA ILE A 740 -13.69 -27.35 -23.80
C ILE A 740 -12.87 -28.24 -22.87
N ASN A 741 -13.19 -28.29 -21.59
CA ASN A 741 -12.49 -29.12 -20.62
C ASN A 741 -12.63 -30.63 -20.95
N ALA A 742 -13.80 -31.06 -21.38
CA ALA A 742 -14.02 -32.45 -21.79
C ALA A 742 -13.22 -32.81 -23.06
N VAL A 743 -13.09 -31.89 -24.02
CA VAL A 743 -12.31 -32.11 -25.24
C VAL A 743 -10.81 -32.12 -24.93
N ARG A 744 -10.36 -31.23 -24.04
CA ARG A 744 -8.96 -31.08 -23.63
C ARG A 744 -8.48 -32.23 -22.73
N GLY A 745 -9.40 -32.94 -22.06
CA GLY A 745 -9.06 -33.95 -21.05
C GLY A 745 -8.70 -33.38 -19.67
N GLY A 746 -9.05 -32.11 -19.40
CA GLY A 746 -8.79 -31.43 -18.12
C GLY A 746 -8.06 -30.09 -18.25
N GLY A 747 -7.58 -29.55 -17.13
CA GLY A 747 -6.73 -28.35 -17.09
C GLY A 747 -7.47 -27.00 -16.94
N LEU A 748 -8.77 -27.02 -16.62
CA LEU A 748 -9.48 -25.86 -16.10
C LEU A 748 -9.52 -25.91 -14.58
N ASP A 749 -9.44 -24.74 -13.99
CA ASP A 749 -9.74 -24.53 -12.58
C ASP A 749 -11.21 -24.17 -12.41
N ILE A 750 -11.81 -24.63 -11.32
CA ILE A 750 -13.18 -24.27 -10.96
C ILE A 750 -13.15 -23.40 -9.72
N THR A 751 -13.91 -22.30 -9.74
CA THR A 751 -14.08 -21.41 -8.60
C THR A 751 -15.55 -21.23 -8.30
N VAL A 752 -15.92 -21.44 -7.04
CA VAL A 752 -17.26 -21.23 -6.50
C VAL A 752 -17.22 -20.16 -5.45
N CYS A 753 -17.92 -19.06 -5.68
CA CYS A 753 -18.03 -17.95 -4.75
C CYS A 753 -19.46 -17.81 -4.24
N PHE A 754 -19.64 -17.52 -2.96
CA PHE A 754 -20.95 -17.41 -2.35
C PHE A 754 -20.95 -16.49 -1.12
N GLN A 755 -22.16 -16.09 -0.69
CA GLN A 755 -22.40 -15.44 0.60
C GLN A 755 -23.12 -16.42 1.53
N ALA A 756 -22.79 -16.36 2.82
CA ALA A 756 -23.32 -17.32 3.81
C ALA A 756 -23.81 -16.61 5.07
N GLU A 757 -25.00 -16.99 5.56
CA GLU A 757 -25.51 -16.55 6.85
C GLU A 757 -24.84 -17.33 7.99
N GLU A 758 -23.80 -16.79 8.57
CA GLU A 758 -23.01 -17.43 9.64
C GLU A 758 -23.80 -17.77 10.90
N GLU A 759 -24.97 -17.17 11.13
CA GLU A 759 -25.85 -17.50 12.25
C GLU A 759 -26.57 -18.85 12.06
N ASN A 760 -26.58 -19.39 10.83
CA ASN A 760 -27.23 -20.66 10.52
C ASN A 760 -26.30 -21.85 10.86
N THR A 761 -26.73 -22.71 11.78
CA THR A 761 -25.93 -23.86 12.25
C THR A 761 -25.59 -24.86 11.14
N GLN A 762 -26.44 -25.03 10.12
CA GLN A 762 -26.16 -25.92 8.98
C GLN A 762 -25.08 -25.32 8.09
N VAL A 763 -25.12 -24.01 7.86
CA VAL A 763 -24.10 -23.28 7.12
C VAL A 763 -22.75 -23.37 7.84
N GLN A 764 -22.72 -23.13 9.16
CA GLN A 764 -21.48 -23.27 9.94
C GLN A 764 -20.87 -24.67 9.85
N ALA A 765 -21.72 -25.71 9.94
CA ALA A 765 -21.25 -27.09 9.81
C ALA A 765 -20.64 -27.36 8.41
N LYS A 766 -21.25 -26.78 7.35
CA LYS A 766 -20.73 -26.91 5.99
C LYS A 766 -19.42 -26.14 5.80
N LEU A 767 -19.31 -24.93 6.29
CA LEU A 767 -18.06 -24.14 6.26
C LEU A 767 -16.91 -24.88 6.97
N GLN A 768 -17.19 -25.50 8.13
CA GLN A 768 -16.23 -26.36 8.82
C GLN A 768 -15.85 -27.60 8.02
N GLN A 769 -16.81 -28.19 7.29
CA GLN A 769 -16.54 -29.32 6.40
C GLN A 769 -15.64 -28.90 5.24
N LEU A 770 -15.87 -27.74 4.63
CA LEU A 770 -15.04 -27.21 3.54
C LEU A 770 -13.62 -26.89 4.01
N ASN A 771 -13.46 -26.33 5.21
CA ASN A 771 -12.12 -26.15 5.80
C ASN A 771 -11.38 -27.47 5.98
N ARG A 772 -12.08 -28.52 6.46
CA ARG A 772 -11.47 -29.86 6.60
C ARG A 772 -11.17 -30.52 5.25
N LEU A 773 -11.97 -30.25 4.24
CA LEU A 773 -11.73 -30.76 2.89
C LEU A 773 -10.42 -30.17 2.32
N GLN A 774 -10.17 -28.91 2.52
CA GLN A 774 -8.90 -28.27 2.18
C GLN A 774 -7.70 -28.89 2.91
N GLU A 775 -7.89 -29.30 4.19
CA GLU A 775 -6.85 -29.99 4.96
C GLU A 775 -6.58 -31.42 4.45
N GLN A 776 -7.56 -32.03 3.79
CA GLN A 776 -7.50 -33.39 3.28
C GLN A 776 -7.08 -33.48 1.83
N ASP A 777 -7.25 -32.43 1.06
CA ASP A 777 -7.01 -32.41 -0.38
C ASP A 777 -6.35 -31.10 -0.78
N SER A 778 -5.05 -31.16 -1.06
CA SER A 778 -4.23 -30.01 -1.44
C SER A 778 -4.64 -29.36 -2.78
N GLY A 779 -5.42 -30.08 -3.62
CA GLY A 779 -5.97 -29.56 -4.87
C GLY A 779 -7.20 -28.66 -4.68
N ILE A 780 -7.75 -28.60 -3.45
CA ILE A 780 -8.94 -27.80 -3.12
C ILE A 780 -8.55 -26.70 -2.14
N TYR A 781 -8.83 -25.46 -2.50
CA TYR A 781 -8.58 -24.29 -1.64
C TYR A 781 -9.89 -23.64 -1.24
N PHE A 782 -10.11 -23.45 0.07
CA PHE A 782 -11.29 -22.78 0.62
C PHE A 782 -10.87 -21.61 1.52
N ALA A 783 -11.42 -20.45 1.29
CA ALA A 783 -11.11 -19.27 2.09
C ALA A 783 -12.33 -18.34 2.29
N SER A 784 -12.39 -17.68 3.43
CA SER A 784 -13.24 -16.51 3.58
C SER A 784 -12.56 -15.30 2.93
N LYS A 785 -13.36 -14.31 2.54
CA LYS A 785 -12.83 -13.04 2.01
C LYS A 785 -11.86 -12.36 2.99
N GLU A 786 -12.11 -12.49 4.29
CA GLU A 786 -11.22 -11.96 5.33
C GLU A 786 -9.89 -12.72 5.41
N THR A 787 -9.88 -14.01 5.12
CA THR A 787 -8.68 -14.86 5.11
C THR A 787 -7.91 -14.73 3.79
N TYR A 788 -8.63 -14.72 2.68
CA TYR A 788 -8.05 -14.66 1.33
C TYR A 788 -7.39 -13.31 1.01
N LEU A 789 -8.02 -12.19 1.36
CA LEU A 789 -7.46 -10.86 1.13
C LEU A 789 -6.23 -10.51 1.99
N PRO A 790 -6.10 -10.99 3.25
CA PRO A 790 -4.90 -10.73 4.05
C PRO A 790 -3.67 -11.55 3.66
N GLU A 791 -3.81 -12.68 3.01
CA GLU A 791 -2.67 -13.53 2.63
C GLU A 791 -1.76 -12.90 1.56
N THR A 792 -2.20 -11.80 0.96
CA THR A 792 -1.35 -11.06 0.05
C THR A 792 -0.60 -9.94 0.78
N ILE A 793 0.73 -10.01 0.83
CA ILE A 793 1.63 -8.92 1.25
C ILE A 793 1.14 -7.53 0.84
N PRO A 794 0.51 -7.37 -0.33
CA PRO A 794 -0.13 -6.19 -0.86
C PRO A 794 -1.26 -5.63 -0.05
N ALA A 795 -2.22 -6.45 0.28
CA ALA A 795 -3.39 -6.02 1.07
C ALA A 795 -2.94 -5.56 2.47
N VAL A 796 -1.96 -6.27 3.02
CA VAL A 796 -1.32 -5.93 4.28
C VAL A 796 -0.65 -4.56 4.22
N LEU A 797 0.24 -4.33 3.27
CA LEU A 797 0.94 -3.06 3.10
C LEU A 797 -0.04 -1.90 2.84
N SER A 798 -1.05 -2.13 2.00
CA SER A 798 -2.11 -1.14 1.72
C SER A 798 -2.92 -0.82 2.98
N GLY A 799 -3.34 -1.82 3.74
CA GLY A 799 -4.08 -1.67 5.00
C GLY A 799 -3.27 -0.91 6.06
N MET A 800 -2.01 -1.27 6.22
CA MET A 800 -1.07 -0.63 7.15
C MET A 800 -0.82 0.83 6.76
N PHE A 801 -0.56 1.10 5.48
CA PHE A 801 -0.42 2.45 4.96
C PHE A 801 -1.71 3.27 5.19
N GLY A 802 -2.87 2.69 4.89
CA GLY A 802 -4.17 3.31 5.12
C GLY A 802 -4.39 3.69 6.60
N LEU A 803 -3.93 2.87 7.53
CA LEU A 803 -4.07 3.12 8.96
C LEU A 803 -3.12 4.24 9.45
N VAL A 804 -1.86 4.25 9.00
CA VAL A 804 -0.92 5.36 9.25
C VAL A 804 -1.51 6.67 8.71
N MET A 805 -2.11 6.63 7.52
CA MET A 805 -2.77 7.79 6.91
C MET A 805 -3.97 8.27 7.73
N LYS A 806 -4.81 7.37 8.22
CA LYS A 806 -5.96 7.72 9.10
C LYS A 806 -5.48 8.39 10.38
N GLY A 807 -4.41 7.90 10.99
CA GLY A 807 -3.75 8.52 12.14
C GLY A 807 -3.24 9.93 11.84
N PHE A 808 -2.55 10.10 10.71
CA PHE A 808 -2.05 11.40 10.26
C PHE A 808 -3.19 12.41 9.98
N ILE A 809 -4.27 11.97 9.32
CA ILE A 809 -5.46 12.77 9.08
C ILE A 809 -6.09 13.20 10.41
N GLY A 810 -6.17 12.30 11.39
CA GLY A 810 -6.68 12.61 12.74
C GLY A 810 -5.89 13.71 13.42
N ILE A 811 -4.56 13.60 13.50
CA ILE A 811 -3.69 14.59 14.11
C ILE A 811 -3.78 15.93 13.37
N SER A 812 -3.71 15.91 12.04
CA SER A 812 -3.82 17.11 11.21
C SER A 812 -5.17 17.81 11.40
N SER A 813 -6.27 17.05 11.54
CA SER A 813 -7.60 17.58 11.81
C SER A 813 -7.68 18.29 13.17
N VAL A 814 -7.05 17.75 14.22
CA VAL A 814 -6.98 18.39 15.55
C VAL A 814 -6.23 19.70 15.46
N ILE A 815 -5.10 19.73 14.78
CA ILE A 815 -4.29 20.94 14.59
C ILE A 815 -5.05 22.00 13.82
N CYS A 816 -5.70 21.61 12.73
CA CYS A 816 -6.52 22.50 11.93
C CYS A 816 -7.73 23.04 12.70
N PHE A 817 -8.35 22.21 13.54
CA PHE A 817 -9.41 22.63 14.45
C PHE A 817 -8.94 23.69 15.44
N LEU A 818 -7.78 23.50 16.08
CA LEU A 818 -7.20 24.46 16.99
C LEU A 818 -6.84 25.79 16.30
N ASN A 819 -6.35 25.71 15.07
CA ASN A 819 -6.09 26.87 14.24
C ASN A 819 -7.39 27.64 13.93
N LEU A 820 -8.45 26.94 13.61
CA LEU A 820 -9.77 27.50 13.38
C LEU A 820 -10.34 28.13 14.65
N TYR A 821 -10.25 27.43 15.80
CA TYR A 821 -10.64 27.96 17.09
C TYR A 821 -9.95 29.27 17.42
N ASN A 822 -8.64 29.32 17.26
CA ASN A 822 -7.84 30.51 17.51
C ASN A 822 -8.21 31.66 16.56
N SER A 823 -8.40 31.34 15.25
CA SER A 823 -8.72 32.35 14.24
C SER A 823 -10.10 32.99 14.45
N VAL A 824 -11.11 32.16 14.73
CA VAL A 824 -12.49 32.64 15.02
C VAL A 824 -12.57 33.33 16.36
N GLY A 825 -11.98 32.74 17.40
CA GLY A 825 -11.92 33.31 18.74
C GLY A 825 -11.25 34.67 18.76
N GLY A 826 -10.11 34.81 18.06
CA GLY A 826 -9.40 36.07 17.90
C GLY A 826 -10.24 37.15 17.21
N LEU A 827 -10.93 36.80 16.11
CA LEU A 827 -11.84 37.72 15.43
C LEU A 827 -12.94 38.25 16.38
N MET A 828 -13.56 37.36 17.15
CA MET A 828 -14.63 37.71 18.08
C MET A 828 -14.15 38.61 19.23
N LEU A 829 -12.92 38.37 19.74
CA LEU A 829 -12.31 39.22 20.78
C LEU A 829 -11.95 40.62 20.27
N GLU A 830 -11.38 40.74 19.08
CA GLU A 830 -11.05 42.05 18.48
C GLU A 830 -12.29 42.90 18.25
N ARG A 831 -13.45 42.30 18.03
CA ARG A 831 -14.71 42.96 17.74
C ARG A 831 -15.57 43.29 18.99
N ARG A 832 -15.07 43.01 20.20
CA ARG A 832 -15.82 43.22 21.45
C ARG A 832 -16.41 44.63 21.55
N LYS A 833 -15.64 45.65 21.16
CA LYS A 833 -16.13 47.06 21.17
C LYS A 833 -17.25 47.30 20.15
N GLU A 834 -17.14 46.74 18.95
CA GLU A 834 -18.18 46.82 17.91
C GLU A 834 -19.48 46.17 18.38
N PHE A 835 -19.35 44.97 18.99
CA PHE A 835 -20.50 44.24 19.54
C PHE A 835 -21.17 45.00 20.69
N ALA A 836 -20.40 45.67 21.55
CA ALA A 836 -20.94 46.55 22.59
C ALA A 836 -21.73 47.71 21.97
N THR A 837 -21.20 48.37 20.92
CA THR A 837 -21.90 49.44 20.20
C THR A 837 -23.19 48.98 19.55
N LEU A 838 -23.20 47.78 18.90
CA LEU A 838 -24.40 47.22 18.28
C LEU A 838 -25.47 46.89 19.35
N LYS A 839 -25.06 46.43 20.52
CA LYS A 839 -25.98 46.17 21.66
C LYS A 839 -26.53 47.48 22.20
N SER A 840 -25.73 48.52 22.32
CA SER A 840 -26.23 49.84 22.74
C SER A 840 -27.22 50.47 21.76
N CYS A 841 -27.14 50.08 20.49
CA CYS A 841 -28.13 50.41 19.47
C CYS A 841 -29.39 49.50 19.46
N GLY A 842 -29.55 48.62 20.45
CA GLY A 842 -30.73 47.80 20.65
C GLY A 842 -30.67 46.40 20.04
N MET A 843 -29.53 45.96 19.55
CA MET A 843 -29.38 44.62 18.96
C MET A 843 -29.37 43.54 20.05
N THR A 844 -30.25 42.56 19.92
CA THR A 844 -30.33 41.44 20.87
C THR A 844 -29.17 40.45 20.71
N GLY A 845 -28.82 39.73 21.75
CA GLY A 845 -27.76 38.72 21.71
C GLY A 845 -28.02 37.61 20.67
N ARG A 846 -29.32 37.28 20.39
CA ARG A 846 -29.70 36.31 19.35
C ARG A 846 -29.46 36.87 17.94
N GLN A 847 -29.73 38.12 17.70
CA GLN A 847 -29.47 38.79 16.41
C GLN A 847 -27.97 38.93 16.16
N LEU A 848 -27.19 39.27 17.18
CA LEU A 848 -25.74 39.31 17.11
C LEU A 848 -25.14 37.96 16.74
N PHE A 849 -25.63 36.89 17.36
CA PHE A 849 -25.19 35.53 17.01
C PHE A 849 -25.56 35.14 15.58
N ARG A 850 -26.78 35.47 15.11
CA ARG A 850 -27.21 35.24 13.71
C ARG A 850 -26.28 36.02 12.73
N MET A 851 -25.98 37.25 13.00
CA MET A 851 -25.03 38.05 12.19
C MET A 851 -23.65 37.39 12.13
N CYS A 852 -23.08 37.02 13.25
CA CYS A 852 -21.79 36.30 13.29
C CYS A 852 -21.84 34.97 12.52
N ARG A 853 -22.94 34.22 12.62
CA ARG A 853 -23.15 32.97 11.88
C ARG A 853 -23.17 33.20 10.35
N TYR A 854 -23.86 34.20 9.86
CA TYR A 854 -23.89 34.53 8.45
C TYR A 854 -22.52 34.99 7.94
N GLU A 855 -21.79 35.72 8.75
CA GLU A 855 -20.43 36.12 8.43
C GLU A 855 -19.51 34.91 8.27
N LEU A 856 -19.57 33.95 9.19
CA LEU A 856 -18.79 32.72 9.12
C LEU A 856 -19.17 31.86 7.92
N TYR A 857 -20.44 31.77 7.55
CA TYR A 857 -20.86 31.07 6.33
C TYR A 857 -20.28 31.73 5.07
N LEU A 858 -20.23 33.04 5.00
CA LEU A 858 -19.63 33.74 3.87
C LEU A 858 -18.12 33.58 3.80
N ILE A 859 -17.45 33.55 4.94
CA ILE A 859 -16.01 33.25 5.04
C ILE A 859 -15.73 31.83 4.57
N PHE A 860 -16.52 30.86 5.04
CA PHE A 860 -16.43 29.46 4.69
C PHE A 860 -16.64 29.25 3.18
N PHE A 861 -17.70 29.82 2.61
CA PHE A 861 -17.96 29.73 1.18
C PHE A 861 -16.81 30.30 0.34
N ARG A 862 -16.27 31.48 0.74
CA ARG A 862 -15.10 32.06 0.06
C ARG A 862 -13.87 31.15 0.14
N SER A 863 -13.67 30.47 1.26
CA SER A 863 -12.54 29.57 1.45
C SER A 863 -12.65 28.36 0.54
N ILE A 864 -13.85 27.78 0.37
CA ILE A 864 -14.09 26.67 -0.54
C ILE A 864 -13.87 27.07 -2.00
N VAL A 865 -14.44 28.22 -2.41
CA VAL A 865 -14.29 28.71 -3.79
C VAL A 865 -12.83 28.91 -4.19
N ILE A 866 -11.96 29.27 -3.23
CA ILE A 866 -10.52 29.39 -3.47
C ILE A 866 -9.82 28.03 -3.39
N ALA A 867 -10.24 27.15 -2.46
CA ALA A 867 -9.59 25.88 -2.22
C ALA A 867 -9.82 24.88 -3.37
N VAL A 868 -11.04 24.77 -3.86
CA VAL A 868 -11.42 23.74 -4.86
C VAL A 868 -10.55 23.76 -6.13
N PRO A 869 -10.31 24.91 -6.80
CA PRO A 869 -9.43 24.91 -7.97
C PRO A 869 -7.99 24.47 -7.66
N ILE A 870 -7.49 24.86 -6.48
CA ILE A 870 -6.12 24.49 -6.04
C ILE A 870 -6.05 22.99 -5.74
N ILE A 871 -7.05 22.44 -5.07
CA ILE A 871 -7.15 21.01 -4.77
C ILE A 871 -7.17 20.23 -6.07
N LEU A 872 -8.04 20.58 -7.00
CA LEU A 872 -8.15 19.91 -8.30
C LEU A 872 -6.83 19.97 -9.09
N PHE A 873 -6.16 21.12 -9.07
CA PHE A 873 -4.86 21.26 -9.72
C PHE A 873 -3.78 20.37 -9.09
N LEU A 874 -3.72 20.32 -7.76
CA LEU A 874 -2.74 19.50 -7.04
C LEU A 874 -3.05 18.00 -7.21
N CYS A 875 -4.32 17.60 -7.14
CA CYS A 875 -4.73 16.21 -7.34
C CYS A 875 -4.43 15.73 -8.77
N LYS A 876 -4.74 16.56 -9.79
CA LYS A 876 -4.35 16.24 -11.17
C LYS A 876 -2.84 16.19 -11.38
N GLY A 877 -2.09 17.07 -10.72
CA GLY A 877 -0.63 17.04 -10.77
C GLY A 877 -0.06 15.75 -10.16
N MET A 878 -0.63 15.29 -9.05
CA MET A 878 -0.26 14.00 -8.45
C MET A 878 -0.62 12.83 -9.38
N GLU A 879 -1.82 12.84 -9.93
CA GLU A 879 -2.29 11.85 -10.88
C GLU A 879 -1.36 11.73 -12.09
N GLN A 880 -0.96 12.85 -12.70
CA GLN A 880 -0.02 12.85 -13.83
C GLN A 880 1.38 12.30 -13.48
N VAL A 881 1.90 12.65 -12.29
CA VAL A 881 3.19 12.12 -11.83
C VAL A 881 3.12 10.61 -11.61
N MET A 882 1.99 10.13 -11.10
CA MET A 882 1.77 8.71 -10.84
C MET A 882 1.48 7.94 -12.14
N MET A 883 0.65 8.48 -13.04
CA MET A 883 0.40 7.88 -14.36
C MET A 883 1.68 7.68 -15.19
N GLY A 884 2.61 8.62 -15.13
CA GLY A 884 3.88 8.51 -15.87
C GLY A 884 4.78 7.35 -15.43
N ARG A 885 4.48 6.72 -14.28
CA ARG A 885 5.27 5.60 -13.74
C ARG A 885 4.48 4.30 -13.52
N PHE A 886 3.17 4.39 -13.35
CA PHE A 886 2.33 3.27 -12.90
C PHE A 886 1.15 2.97 -13.83
N GLY A 887 1.11 3.62 -14.99
CA GLY A 887 0.01 3.45 -15.95
C GLY A 887 -1.30 4.12 -15.53
N HIS A 888 -2.37 3.78 -16.19
CA HIS A 888 -3.69 4.35 -15.95
C HIS A 888 -4.33 3.77 -14.69
N PHE A 889 -4.27 4.52 -13.60
CA PHE A 889 -5.18 4.25 -12.51
C PHE A 889 -5.97 5.50 -12.16
N THR A 890 -7.28 5.35 -12.03
CA THR A 890 -8.16 6.46 -11.69
C THR A 890 -8.41 6.49 -10.20
N VAL A 891 -7.89 7.51 -9.53
CA VAL A 891 -8.18 7.74 -8.12
C VAL A 891 -9.53 8.41 -7.99
N ARG A 892 -10.53 7.72 -7.45
CA ARG A 892 -11.81 8.34 -7.12
C ARG A 892 -11.60 9.40 -6.04
N PHE A 893 -11.86 10.66 -6.39
CA PHE A 893 -11.76 11.75 -5.42
C PHE A 893 -12.75 11.52 -4.26
N PRO A 894 -12.32 11.51 -2.99
CA PRO A 894 -13.16 11.20 -1.84
C PRO A 894 -14.13 12.35 -1.50
N LEU A 895 -15.01 12.67 -2.44
CA LEU A 895 -15.90 13.84 -2.39
C LEU A 895 -16.82 13.81 -1.15
N ALA A 896 -17.40 12.66 -0.85
CA ALA A 896 -18.31 12.50 0.30
C ALA A 896 -17.61 12.81 1.64
N LEU A 897 -16.39 12.35 1.78
CA LEU A 897 -15.59 12.53 2.99
C LEU A 897 -15.11 13.99 3.14
N VAL A 898 -14.69 14.61 2.03
CA VAL A 898 -14.31 16.04 1.98
C VAL A 898 -15.52 16.92 2.32
N LEU A 899 -16.70 16.62 1.77
CA LEU A 899 -17.94 17.33 2.09
C LEU A 899 -18.36 17.13 3.54
N GLY A 900 -18.27 15.91 4.05
CA GLY A 900 -18.57 15.58 5.45
C GLY A 900 -17.68 16.36 6.43
N MET A 901 -16.37 16.40 6.16
CA MET A 901 -15.44 17.17 6.97
C MET A 901 -15.66 18.68 6.84
N GLY A 902 -15.99 19.14 5.65
CA GLY A 902 -16.39 20.54 5.43
C GLY A 902 -17.60 20.92 6.29
N LEU A 903 -18.62 20.07 6.31
CA LEU A 903 -19.81 20.24 7.16
C LEU A 903 -19.44 20.25 8.67
N CYS A 904 -18.60 19.32 9.10
CA CYS A 904 -18.09 19.24 10.47
C CYS A 904 -17.34 20.53 10.86
N ALA A 905 -16.44 21.01 10.00
CA ALA A 905 -15.71 22.26 10.20
C ALA A 905 -16.65 23.48 10.30
N MET A 906 -17.69 23.50 9.49
CA MET A 906 -18.72 24.54 9.52
C MET A 906 -19.49 24.52 10.84
N VAL A 907 -19.97 23.38 11.27
CA VAL A 907 -20.69 23.21 12.55
C VAL A 907 -19.81 23.62 13.72
N LEU A 908 -18.58 23.17 13.77
CA LEU A 908 -17.60 23.52 14.82
C LEU A 908 -17.32 25.02 14.84
N THR A 909 -17.18 25.67 13.69
CA THR A 909 -16.96 27.12 13.58
C THR A 909 -18.13 27.91 14.19
N VAL A 910 -19.34 27.47 13.92
CA VAL A 910 -20.55 28.07 14.49
C VAL A 910 -20.66 27.83 15.99
N CYS A 911 -20.31 26.64 16.48
CA CYS A 911 -20.26 26.32 17.91
C CYS A 911 -19.24 27.19 18.64
N ILE A 912 -18.04 27.36 18.08
CA ILE A 912 -16.99 28.22 18.64
C ILE A 912 -17.49 29.67 18.75
N ALA A 913 -18.09 30.21 17.69
CA ALA A 913 -18.68 31.54 17.72
C ALA A 913 -19.77 31.67 18.78
N GLY A 914 -20.61 30.66 18.96
CA GLY A 914 -21.64 30.60 20.02
C GLY A 914 -21.05 30.66 21.43
N ILE A 915 -20.00 29.89 21.67
CA ILE A 915 -19.27 29.90 22.96
C ILE A 915 -18.65 31.29 23.22
N CYS A 916 -17.97 31.87 22.22
CA CYS A 916 -17.37 33.18 22.34
C CYS A 916 -18.41 34.29 22.56
N CYS A 917 -19.55 34.25 21.86
CA CYS A 917 -20.65 35.21 22.08
C CYS A 917 -21.26 35.08 23.49
N ARG A 918 -21.46 33.86 24.01
CA ARG A 918 -21.94 33.65 25.38
C ARG A 918 -20.94 34.13 26.44
N ARG A 919 -19.65 33.94 26.23
CA ARG A 919 -18.60 34.39 27.14
C ARG A 919 -18.51 35.93 27.18
N ASN A 920 -18.66 36.58 26.05
CA ASN A 920 -18.73 38.05 26.02
C ASN A 920 -19.99 38.57 26.69
N ASN A 921 -21.14 37.92 26.63
CA ASN A 921 -22.33 38.31 27.34
C ASN A 921 -22.17 38.21 28.87
N LYS A 922 -21.47 37.21 29.38
CA LYS A 922 -21.21 37.08 30.83
C LYS A 922 -20.20 38.10 31.35
N ALA A 923 -19.21 38.46 30.56
CA ALA A 923 -18.20 39.47 30.93
C ALA A 923 -18.81 40.88 31.03
N ASP A 924 -19.74 41.25 30.15
CA ASP A 924 -20.47 42.53 30.19
C ASP A 924 -21.36 42.66 31.46
N HIS A 925 -21.86 41.54 32.05
CA HIS A 925 -22.59 41.56 33.34
C HIS A 925 -21.70 41.86 34.55
N TYR A 926 -20.41 41.56 34.49
CA TYR A 926 -19.47 41.86 35.57
C TYR A 926 -18.89 43.29 35.48
N GLU A 927 -18.76 43.87 34.28
CA GLU A 927 -18.29 45.27 34.12
C GLU A 927 -19.41 46.31 34.38
N THR A 928 -20.67 45.92 34.39
CA THR A 928 -21.81 46.83 34.79
C THR A 928 -22.04 46.87 36.30
N PHE A 929 -21.32 46.04 37.08
CA PHE A 929 -21.38 46.03 38.55
C PHE A 929 -20.12 46.59 39.22
N LEU A 930 -19.11 47.06 38.44
CA LEU A 930 -17.96 47.86 38.86
C LEU A 930 -18.02 49.24 38.23
#